data_b073b4fc42097b0cb1048e963af05aed
#
_entry.id   b073b4fc42097b0cb1048e963af05aed
#
_cell.length_a   1.000
_cell.length_b   1.000
_cell.length_c   1.000
_cell.angle_alpha   90.00
_cell.angle_beta   90.00
_cell.angle_gamma   90.00
#
_symmetry.space_group_name_H-M   'P 1'
#
loop_
_entity.id
_entity.type
_entity.pdbx_description
1 polymer ?
#
loop_
_entity_poly.entity_id
_entity_poly.type
_entity_poly.pdbx_seq_one_letter_code
_entity_poly.pdbx_strand_id
1 'polypeptide(L)'
;MSIRKPFPVTKTLASIAGAALIAASLVGGTALSASAAPTGIGGGHQTDLAPGRYIVTLVDPAVATYGGGINGYSATKPDTGKQLNPRSNAAKRYGDFLTGKQADVAAAANVKIEQSYTLALNAFSATLTTAQVVGLSASKRVASLAPDEIKHVTATPSTSFLGLDGPTGVWATMGGIDRAGKGIVLGELDTGIAPENPSFAGSPLGTTAGADPYLNGTVTTFAKADGSTFHGACTAGEQFTASDCSTKIISARYFVKGFGAGRIGTAATGEYASPRDGNGHGSHTASTAAGNAGVPAAIGGVSFGNITGVAPAAKIAVYKVCWSGPNPAVSTDDGCATSDILAAIDQSVADGVDVINFSIGGGAAQTTVSPTDQAFLGAASAGIFVSASAGNSGPGASTLDNASPWITTVAASTIPSYEATVTLGNGSKYSGASVTIDRLPGATPLSGSLVTAASVASAGAVNPNLCLTNTLDPAKAAGKIVVCERGIIARVDKSAEVKRAGGIGMVLLNVVPGSTDLDAHTVPTIHLDARYHDAVLAYAATAGARATFTPDNTSDYTPPTPQVAGFSSRGPVLADGSDILKPDISAPGVAILADGANAAGGNPTFEFLSGTSMAAPHIAGLALLYLGVHPNAAPSEIKSAMMTTAYNTKDGAGTAVTDPFVQGAGHVDPTKYFNPGLLYLNGTADWYSYIQGIGYDVGATPIDPSNLNLASIAIGTLTGAETITRTVTSTQAGDFTAAVNIPGIAAVVTPSMLSFSRAGEARSFTIAFTRTTAALDKFTSGSLTWTSGNTVVRSPLAIKPVAIAAPASASGIGTNGSVDVTVTPGANGDIPLSTTGLTEGTLQPDPTKREKNHSGSGTTGDTFSYTVKVPKATQYARFDLDTIDNSADLDLTVTLLDAAGNPVSSWQSASGSADERVNLLAPVAGTYRVEVAVFSAAIPTAFDLRTYSVLNGGATLTLTPPVIAAKQGVAATYTASWAKLKPFSSYLGLVKYGATGVYTAIDVTTTDRMRPDTPVNP
;
A
#
# COMPACT_ATOMS: atom_id res chain seq x y z
N MET A 1 26.74 -46.69 13.73
CA MET A 1 26.35 -48.09 13.97
C MET A 1 24.90 -48.21 13.55
N SER A 2 24.75 -48.73 12.38
CA SER A 2 23.88 -49.83 11.90
C SER A 2 22.38 -49.48 11.86
N ILE A 3 21.82 -49.07 10.68
CA ILE A 3 21.18 -49.87 9.60
C ILE A 3 19.89 -50.59 10.03
N ARG A 4 18.74 -50.20 9.49
CA ARG A 4 17.93 -50.97 8.54
C ARG A 4 16.62 -50.28 8.14
N LYS A 5 16.44 -50.15 6.82
CA LYS A 5 15.17 -50.07 6.03
C LYS A 5 14.68 -51.53 5.79
N PRO A 6 13.62 -51.79 4.97
CA PRO A 6 12.28 -51.23 4.72
C PRO A 6 11.19 -52.34 4.54
N PHE A 7 9.97 -51.91 3.96
CA PHE A 7 8.95 -52.68 3.19
C PHE A 7 7.74 -53.30 3.95
N PRO A 8 6.64 -53.60 3.23
CA PRO A 8 5.94 -52.86 2.12
C PRO A 8 4.38 -52.81 2.25
N VAL A 9 3.83 -52.02 1.34
CA VAL A 9 2.51 -52.00 0.67
C VAL A 9 1.55 -53.21 0.83
N THR A 10 0.25 -52.92 1.05
CA THR A 10 -0.83 -53.64 0.35
C THR A 10 -2.05 -52.75 0.11
N LYS A 11 -2.54 -52.84 -1.12
CA LYS A 11 -3.80 -52.27 -1.65
C LYS A 11 -4.98 -53.11 -1.12
N THR A 12 -6.14 -52.47 -0.94
CA THR A 12 -7.42 -53.16 -1.20
C THR A 12 -8.45 -52.16 -1.69
N LEU A 13 -8.98 -52.47 -2.86
CA LEU A 13 -10.18 -51.88 -3.49
C LEU A 13 -11.44 -52.36 -2.71
N ALA A 14 -12.46 -51.51 -2.67
CA ALA A 14 -13.84 -51.96 -2.66
C ALA A 14 -14.72 -50.89 -3.33
N SER A 15 -15.26 -51.28 -4.46
CA SER A 15 -16.34 -50.64 -5.20
C SER A 15 -17.67 -50.86 -4.48
N ILE A 16 -18.60 -49.90 -4.49
CA ILE A 16 -20.05 -50.22 -4.55
C ILE A 16 -20.72 -49.10 -5.34
N ALA A 17 -21.47 -49.57 -6.34
CA ALA A 17 -22.37 -48.81 -7.18
C ALA A 17 -23.72 -48.61 -6.50
N GLY A 18 -24.46 -47.59 -6.90
CA GLY A 18 -25.85 -47.36 -6.53
C GLY A 18 -26.53 -46.44 -7.54
N ALA A 19 -27.29 -47.09 -8.41
CA ALA A 19 -28.12 -46.44 -9.45
C ALA A 19 -29.54 -46.14 -8.89
N ALA A 20 -30.22 -45.19 -9.56
CA ALA A 20 -31.66 -45.16 -9.82
C ALA A 20 -32.00 -43.87 -10.57
N LEU A 21 -32.45 -43.86 -11.78
CA LEU A 21 -33.76 -44.08 -12.38
C LEU A 21 -34.67 -42.88 -12.14
N ILE A 22 -35.34 -42.27 -13.08
CA ILE A 22 -36.36 -42.66 -14.10
C ILE A 22 -36.80 -41.40 -14.84
N ALA A 23 -37.35 -41.22 -15.99
CA ALA A 23 -37.98 -41.93 -17.07
C ALA A 23 -38.27 -40.92 -18.16
N ALA A 24 -38.02 -41.15 -19.32
CA ALA A 24 -38.75 -41.63 -20.45
C ALA A 24 -40.00 -40.89 -20.89
N SER A 25 -40.03 -40.35 -22.08
CA SER A 25 -41.11 -40.56 -23.03
C SER A 25 -40.56 -40.47 -24.46
N LEU A 26 -40.80 -41.53 -25.19
CA LEU A 26 -40.50 -41.78 -26.60
C LEU A 26 -41.35 -40.95 -27.55
N VAL A 27 -40.77 -40.42 -28.64
CA VAL A 27 -41.35 -40.61 -29.98
C VAL A 27 -40.21 -40.79 -30.95
N GLY A 28 -40.26 -41.82 -31.76
CA GLY A 28 -39.22 -42.24 -32.63
C GLY A 28 -39.12 -41.50 -33.95
N GLY A 29 -38.00 -41.64 -34.55
CA GLY A 29 -37.68 -41.16 -35.89
C GLY A 29 -36.26 -41.61 -36.24
N THR A 30 -36.17 -42.69 -37.05
CA THR A 30 -34.92 -43.19 -37.60
C THR A 30 -34.26 -42.16 -38.54
N ALA A 31 -33.08 -41.74 -38.24
CA ALA A 31 -32.23 -41.05 -39.22
C ALA A 31 -30.78 -41.49 -39.04
N LEU A 32 -30.22 -41.87 -40.11
CA LEU A 32 -28.86 -42.32 -40.32
C LEU A 32 -27.82 -41.40 -39.73
N SER A 33 -26.89 -41.95 -38.96
CA SER A 33 -25.71 -41.28 -38.43
C SER A 33 -24.76 -40.92 -39.54
N ALA A 34 -24.85 -39.70 -40.05
CA ALA A 34 -23.69 -39.06 -40.68
C ALA A 34 -23.00 -38.27 -39.55
N SER A 35 -21.82 -38.71 -39.13
CA SER A 35 -20.98 -37.91 -38.25
C SER A 35 -20.56 -36.64 -39.00
N ALA A 36 -21.25 -35.53 -38.70
CA ALA A 36 -20.80 -34.22 -39.11
C ALA A 36 -19.50 -33.92 -38.39
N ALA A 37 -18.43 -33.71 -39.12
CA ALA A 37 -17.24 -33.07 -38.62
C ALA A 37 -17.64 -31.72 -38.02
N PRO A 38 -16.99 -31.25 -36.92
CA PRO A 38 -17.26 -29.95 -36.37
C PRO A 38 -16.99 -28.90 -37.45
N THR A 39 -18.04 -28.23 -37.90
CA THR A 39 -17.94 -27.05 -38.75
C THR A 39 -17.08 -26.04 -38.06
N GLY A 40 -16.00 -25.63 -38.73
CA GLY A 40 -15.07 -24.63 -38.21
C GLY A 40 -15.80 -23.40 -37.67
N ILE A 41 -15.24 -22.86 -36.60
CA ILE A 41 -15.69 -21.61 -36.01
C ILE A 41 -15.70 -20.55 -37.12
N GLY A 42 -16.90 -20.17 -37.56
CA GLY A 42 -17.08 -19.14 -38.58
C GLY A 42 -16.59 -17.81 -38.04
N GLY A 43 -15.37 -17.43 -38.42
CA GLY A 43 -14.85 -16.10 -38.23
C GLY A 43 -15.70 -15.12 -39.05
N GLY A 44 -16.15 -14.05 -38.45
CA GLY A 44 -16.84 -12.97 -39.14
C GLY A 44 -15.98 -12.46 -40.30
N HIS A 45 -16.60 -12.21 -41.42
CA HIS A 45 -15.95 -11.63 -42.58
C HIS A 45 -15.44 -10.25 -42.19
N GLN A 46 -14.11 -10.08 -42.19
CA GLN A 46 -13.48 -8.81 -41.96
C GLN A 46 -13.84 -7.83 -43.11
N THR A 47 -14.37 -6.68 -42.78
CA THR A 47 -14.79 -5.66 -43.77
C THR A 47 -13.62 -4.77 -44.23
N ASP A 48 -12.45 -4.90 -43.60
CA ASP A 48 -11.26 -4.11 -43.92
C ASP A 48 -10.29 -4.92 -44.76
N LEU A 49 -10.26 -4.64 -46.06
CA LEU A 49 -9.51 -5.35 -47.10
C LEU A 49 -8.14 -4.67 -47.41
N ALA A 50 -7.50 -4.13 -46.39
CA ALA A 50 -6.21 -3.45 -46.53
C ALA A 50 -5.08 -4.42 -46.94
N PRO A 51 -4.08 -4.00 -47.75
CA PRO A 51 -2.91 -4.81 -48.00
C PRO A 51 -2.06 -4.91 -46.71
N GLY A 52 -1.43 -6.05 -46.47
CA GLY A 52 -0.65 -6.29 -45.28
C GLY A 52 -0.24 -7.73 -45.09
N ARG A 53 0.29 -8.05 -43.92
CA ARG A 53 0.64 -9.42 -43.55
C ARG A 53 -0.56 -10.10 -42.93
N TYR A 54 -0.83 -11.36 -43.37
CA TYR A 54 -2.01 -12.13 -42.98
C TYR A 54 -1.66 -13.56 -42.59
N ILE A 55 -2.45 -14.12 -41.66
CA ILE A 55 -2.54 -15.54 -41.39
C ILE A 55 -3.72 -16.10 -42.22
N VAL A 56 -3.44 -17.02 -43.14
CA VAL A 56 -4.41 -17.67 -44.02
C VAL A 56 -4.69 -19.06 -43.47
N THR A 57 -5.86 -19.26 -42.83
CA THR A 57 -6.25 -20.55 -42.26
C THR A 57 -7.07 -21.35 -43.30
N LEU A 58 -6.73 -22.64 -43.51
CA LEU A 58 -7.39 -23.53 -44.43
C LEU A 58 -8.47 -24.37 -43.75
N VAL A 59 -9.42 -24.90 -44.54
CA VAL A 59 -10.57 -25.66 -44.05
C VAL A 59 -10.23 -27.07 -43.57
N ASP A 60 -9.15 -27.68 -44.06
CA ASP A 60 -8.74 -29.01 -43.62
C ASP A 60 -8.24 -28.95 -42.16
N PRO A 61 -8.63 -29.91 -41.27
CA PRO A 61 -8.23 -29.89 -39.88
C PRO A 61 -6.71 -30.06 -39.73
N ALA A 62 -6.14 -29.41 -38.66
CA ALA A 62 -4.73 -29.58 -38.31
C ALA A 62 -4.40 -31.01 -37.87
N VAL A 63 -3.12 -31.39 -37.86
CA VAL A 63 -2.67 -32.70 -37.39
C VAL A 63 -3.21 -33.07 -36.01
N ALA A 64 -3.26 -32.13 -35.07
CA ALA A 64 -3.78 -32.38 -33.73
C ALA A 64 -5.29 -32.66 -33.66
N THR A 65 -6.05 -32.24 -34.67
CA THR A 65 -7.52 -32.33 -34.67
C THR A 65 -8.08 -33.25 -35.77
N TYR A 66 -7.23 -33.81 -36.61
CA TYR A 66 -7.67 -34.66 -37.71
C TYR A 66 -8.14 -36.04 -37.24
N GLY A 67 -9.43 -36.27 -37.28
CA GLY A 67 -10.12 -37.52 -36.89
C GLY A 67 -10.16 -38.62 -37.95
N GLY A 68 -9.49 -38.44 -39.11
CA GLY A 68 -9.56 -39.37 -40.26
C GLY A 68 -10.58 -38.93 -41.30
N GLY A 69 -10.82 -39.76 -42.32
CA GLY A 69 -11.83 -39.55 -43.38
C GLY A 69 -11.24 -39.18 -44.72
N ILE A 70 -9.95 -38.84 -44.82
CA ILE A 70 -9.26 -38.64 -46.11
C ILE A 70 -8.60 -39.95 -46.54
N ASN A 71 -8.92 -40.41 -47.74
CA ASN A 71 -8.43 -41.69 -48.24
C ASN A 71 -6.89 -41.72 -48.31
N GLY A 72 -6.26 -42.73 -47.71
CA GLY A 72 -4.81 -42.88 -47.60
C GLY A 72 -4.17 -42.19 -46.37
N TYR A 73 -4.92 -41.48 -45.51
CA TYR A 73 -4.43 -40.83 -44.32
C TYR A 73 -5.17 -41.33 -43.06
N SER A 74 -4.43 -41.93 -42.13
CA SER A 74 -4.97 -42.37 -40.85
C SER A 74 -5.24 -41.17 -39.95
N ALA A 75 -6.23 -41.29 -39.05
CA ALA A 75 -6.47 -40.29 -38.00
C ALA A 75 -5.21 -39.99 -37.19
N THR A 76 -5.01 -38.72 -36.87
CA THR A 76 -3.85 -38.23 -36.11
C THR A 76 -4.23 -37.56 -34.77
N LYS A 77 -5.53 -37.22 -34.64
CA LYS A 77 -6.08 -36.72 -33.38
C LYS A 77 -5.85 -37.74 -32.27
N PRO A 78 -5.23 -37.36 -31.15
CA PRO A 78 -5.02 -38.28 -30.03
C PRO A 78 -6.34 -38.61 -29.32
N ASP A 79 -6.39 -39.80 -28.71
CA ASP A 79 -7.49 -40.20 -27.83
C ASP A 79 -7.54 -39.28 -26.59
N THR A 80 -8.70 -39.18 -25.96
CA THR A 80 -8.89 -38.39 -24.75
C THR A 80 -7.89 -38.78 -23.66
N GLY A 81 -7.14 -37.80 -23.13
CA GLY A 81 -6.10 -38.00 -22.12
C GLY A 81 -4.75 -38.48 -22.67
N LYS A 82 -4.58 -38.55 -23.99
CA LYS A 82 -3.28 -38.80 -24.64
C LYS A 82 -2.73 -37.53 -25.29
N GLN A 83 -1.41 -37.46 -25.44
CA GLN A 83 -0.75 -36.40 -26.18
C GLN A 83 -0.52 -36.79 -27.64
N LEU A 84 -0.56 -35.80 -28.53
CA LEU A 84 -0.18 -35.99 -29.93
C LEU A 84 1.30 -36.42 -30.02
N ASN A 85 1.57 -37.50 -30.81
CA ASN A 85 2.94 -37.81 -31.20
C ASN A 85 3.22 -37.22 -32.60
N PRO A 86 3.82 -36.02 -32.70
CA PRO A 86 4.06 -35.34 -33.96
C PRO A 86 5.12 -36.02 -34.82
N ARG A 87 5.87 -36.97 -34.25
CA ARG A 87 6.91 -37.73 -34.95
C ARG A 87 6.41 -39.05 -35.52
N SER A 88 5.14 -39.41 -35.27
CA SER A 88 4.53 -40.62 -35.86
C SER A 88 4.45 -40.51 -37.38
N ASN A 89 4.54 -41.66 -38.08
CA ASN A 89 4.42 -41.69 -39.55
C ASN A 89 3.08 -41.16 -40.05
N ALA A 90 1.99 -41.36 -39.28
CA ALA A 90 0.68 -40.81 -39.60
C ALA A 90 0.66 -39.28 -39.52
N ALA A 91 1.20 -38.71 -38.45
CA ALA A 91 1.28 -37.25 -38.23
C ALA A 91 2.16 -36.56 -39.28
N LYS A 92 3.33 -37.15 -39.61
CA LYS A 92 4.20 -36.63 -40.66
C LYS A 92 3.54 -36.65 -42.03
N ARG A 93 3.00 -37.79 -42.45
CA ARG A 93 2.32 -37.91 -43.76
C ARG A 93 1.13 -36.98 -43.92
N TYR A 94 0.34 -36.80 -42.85
CA TYR A 94 -0.77 -35.86 -42.87
C TYR A 94 -0.30 -34.41 -42.85
N GLY A 95 0.74 -34.11 -42.12
CA GLY A 95 1.39 -32.77 -42.11
C GLY A 95 1.92 -32.39 -43.50
N ASP A 96 2.60 -33.35 -44.21
CA ASP A 96 3.08 -33.15 -45.59
C ASP A 96 1.91 -32.90 -46.55
N PHE A 97 0.79 -33.61 -46.38
CA PHE A 97 -0.45 -33.39 -47.14
C PHE A 97 -0.97 -31.94 -46.91
N LEU A 98 -1.03 -31.47 -45.67
CA LEU A 98 -1.47 -30.11 -45.35
C LEU A 98 -0.55 -29.06 -45.96
N THR A 99 0.77 -29.27 -45.88
CA THR A 99 1.77 -28.37 -46.51
C THR A 99 1.56 -28.29 -48.04
N GLY A 100 1.26 -29.44 -48.69
CA GLY A 100 0.90 -29.45 -50.12
C GLY A 100 -0.38 -28.65 -50.41
N LYS A 101 -1.42 -28.77 -49.59
CA LYS A 101 -2.66 -27.98 -49.70
C LYS A 101 -2.45 -26.47 -49.51
N GLN A 102 -1.60 -26.10 -48.58
CA GLN A 102 -1.19 -24.70 -48.38
C GLN A 102 -0.47 -24.16 -49.62
N ALA A 103 0.47 -24.93 -50.17
CA ALA A 103 1.18 -24.56 -51.41
C ALA A 103 0.23 -24.39 -52.59
N ASP A 104 -0.76 -25.27 -52.73
CA ASP A 104 -1.78 -25.17 -53.79
C ASP A 104 -2.63 -23.90 -53.66
N VAL A 105 -3.05 -23.54 -52.43
CA VAL A 105 -3.84 -22.32 -52.17
C VAL A 105 -2.99 -21.07 -52.42
N ALA A 106 -1.77 -21.07 -51.97
CA ALA A 106 -0.84 -19.95 -52.15
C ALA A 106 -0.49 -19.73 -53.62
N ALA A 107 -0.20 -20.82 -54.37
CA ALA A 107 0.08 -20.76 -55.80
C ALA A 107 -1.11 -20.24 -56.63
N ALA A 108 -2.34 -20.69 -56.28
CA ALA A 108 -3.56 -20.25 -56.95
C ALA A 108 -3.84 -18.74 -56.74
N ALA A 109 -3.39 -18.16 -55.63
CA ALA A 109 -3.48 -16.74 -55.34
C ALA A 109 -2.22 -15.96 -55.70
N ASN A 110 -1.20 -16.57 -56.27
CA ASN A 110 0.12 -15.98 -56.55
C ASN A 110 0.75 -15.34 -55.30
N VAL A 111 0.74 -16.09 -54.18
CA VAL A 111 1.21 -15.69 -52.89
C VAL A 111 2.46 -16.50 -52.51
N LYS A 112 3.45 -15.84 -51.91
CA LYS A 112 4.60 -16.53 -51.31
C LYS A 112 4.33 -16.82 -49.84
N ILE A 113 4.36 -18.11 -49.47
CA ILE A 113 4.29 -18.52 -48.05
C ILE A 113 5.55 -18.09 -47.37
N GLU A 114 5.40 -17.39 -46.22
CA GLU A 114 6.50 -16.99 -45.36
C GLU A 114 6.73 -18.01 -44.25
N GLN A 115 5.64 -18.51 -43.63
CA GLN A 115 5.68 -19.55 -42.61
C GLN A 115 4.45 -20.46 -42.72
N SER A 116 4.64 -21.80 -42.55
CA SER A 116 3.61 -22.83 -42.61
C SER A 116 3.35 -23.41 -41.22
N TYR A 117 2.09 -23.62 -40.88
CA TYR A 117 1.62 -24.23 -39.65
C TYR A 117 0.76 -25.44 -39.97
N THR A 118 1.05 -26.63 -39.38
CA THR A 118 0.30 -27.86 -39.70
C THR A 118 -0.11 -28.67 -38.46
N LEU A 119 0.58 -28.49 -37.33
CA LEU A 119 0.37 -29.31 -36.13
C LEU A 119 -0.83 -28.87 -35.31
N ALA A 120 -0.82 -27.64 -34.81
CA ALA A 120 -1.89 -27.07 -33.95
C ALA A 120 -2.96 -26.34 -34.80
N LEU A 121 -2.55 -25.75 -35.91
CA LEU A 121 -3.35 -24.98 -36.83
C LEU A 121 -2.96 -25.41 -38.27
N ASN A 122 -3.92 -25.47 -39.20
CA ASN A 122 -3.62 -25.59 -40.61
C ASN A 122 -3.69 -24.22 -41.27
N ALA A 123 -2.56 -23.52 -41.35
CA ALA A 123 -2.49 -22.15 -41.85
C ALA A 123 -1.10 -21.82 -42.42
N PHE A 124 -0.99 -20.69 -43.10
CA PHE A 124 0.29 -20.10 -43.46
C PHE A 124 0.25 -18.56 -43.28
N SER A 125 1.39 -17.95 -43.02
CA SER A 125 1.54 -16.49 -43.06
C SER A 125 2.06 -16.03 -44.42
N ALA A 126 1.58 -14.86 -44.88
CA ALA A 126 2.02 -14.24 -46.12
C ALA A 126 1.69 -12.74 -46.15
N THR A 127 2.53 -11.98 -46.87
CA THR A 127 2.22 -10.56 -47.20
C THR A 127 1.31 -10.53 -48.43
N LEU A 128 0.14 -9.93 -48.32
CA LEU A 128 -0.94 -9.92 -49.32
C LEU A 128 -1.22 -8.50 -49.79
N THR A 129 -1.46 -8.39 -51.11
CA THR A 129 -2.10 -7.19 -51.69
C THR A 129 -3.62 -7.24 -51.49
N THR A 130 -4.31 -6.10 -51.59
CA THR A 130 -5.78 -6.03 -51.51
C THR A 130 -6.46 -7.05 -52.46
N ALA A 131 -5.96 -7.18 -53.69
CA ALA A 131 -6.52 -8.16 -54.64
C ALA A 131 -6.36 -9.61 -54.18
N GLN A 132 -5.24 -9.96 -53.57
CA GLN A 132 -4.99 -11.30 -52.99
C GLN A 132 -5.85 -11.54 -51.75
N VAL A 133 -6.05 -10.53 -50.88
CA VAL A 133 -6.98 -10.63 -49.71
C VAL A 133 -8.39 -10.93 -50.21
N VAL A 134 -8.91 -10.20 -51.20
CA VAL A 134 -10.22 -10.44 -51.83
C VAL A 134 -10.30 -11.83 -52.45
N GLY A 135 -9.30 -12.24 -53.20
CA GLY A 135 -9.25 -13.57 -53.87
C GLY A 135 -9.24 -14.74 -52.88
N LEU A 136 -8.44 -14.62 -51.80
CA LEU A 136 -8.35 -15.64 -50.75
C LEU A 136 -9.61 -15.69 -49.89
N SER A 137 -10.22 -14.53 -49.55
CA SER A 137 -11.48 -14.50 -48.78
C SER A 137 -12.66 -15.15 -49.52
N ALA A 138 -12.65 -15.12 -50.84
CA ALA A 138 -13.64 -15.78 -51.68
C ALA A 138 -13.38 -17.30 -51.91
N SER A 139 -12.22 -17.79 -51.50
CA SER A 139 -11.81 -19.18 -51.72
C SER A 139 -12.49 -20.14 -50.74
N LYS A 140 -13.20 -21.15 -51.26
CA LYS A 140 -13.80 -22.22 -50.44
C LYS A 140 -12.78 -23.12 -49.71
N ARG A 141 -11.48 -22.96 -49.98
CA ARG A 141 -10.39 -23.69 -49.32
C ARG A 141 -9.85 -22.95 -48.13
N VAL A 142 -10.18 -21.66 -47.97
CA VAL A 142 -9.79 -20.78 -46.87
C VAL A 142 -10.92 -20.70 -45.86
N ALA A 143 -10.62 -21.01 -44.61
CA ALA A 143 -11.58 -20.95 -43.50
C ALA A 143 -11.65 -19.53 -42.92
N SER A 144 -10.50 -18.85 -42.81
CA SER A 144 -10.44 -17.49 -42.35
C SER A 144 -9.16 -16.77 -42.82
N LEU A 145 -9.22 -15.43 -42.92
CA LEU A 145 -8.08 -14.56 -43.07
C LEU A 145 -8.07 -13.64 -41.84
N ALA A 146 -6.93 -13.59 -41.16
CA ALA A 146 -6.72 -12.67 -40.05
C ALA A 146 -5.44 -11.84 -40.29
N PRO A 147 -5.41 -10.53 -40.02
CA PRO A 147 -4.18 -9.78 -40.03
C PRO A 147 -3.14 -10.45 -39.11
N ASP A 148 -1.88 -10.48 -39.53
CA ASP A 148 -0.78 -10.90 -38.69
C ASP A 148 -0.39 -9.68 -37.79
N GLU A 149 -1.06 -9.57 -36.65
CA GLU A 149 -0.90 -8.47 -35.72
C GLU A 149 0.32 -8.69 -34.86
N ILE A 150 1.08 -7.61 -34.60
CA ILE A 150 2.14 -7.62 -33.60
C ILE A 150 1.48 -7.53 -32.23
N LYS A 151 1.46 -8.64 -31.49
CA LYS A 151 1.01 -8.66 -30.10
C LYS A 151 2.17 -8.27 -29.20
N HIS A 152 1.98 -7.22 -28.41
CA HIS A 152 2.95 -6.81 -27.40
C HIS A 152 2.69 -7.56 -26.11
N VAL A 153 3.76 -7.92 -25.41
CA VAL A 153 3.67 -8.40 -24.02
C VAL A 153 3.33 -7.17 -23.17
N THR A 154 2.08 -7.06 -22.74
CA THR A 154 1.60 -6.00 -21.86
C THR A 154 1.82 -6.40 -20.41
N ALA A 155 2.26 -5.47 -19.54
CA ALA A 155 2.09 -5.63 -18.11
C ALA A 155 0.60 -5.83 -17.82
N THR A 156 0.29 -6.60 -16.79
CA THR A 156 -1.10 -6.81 -16.38
C THR A 156 -1.61 -5.52 -15.75
N PRO A 157 -2.66 -4.86 -16.28
CA PRO A 157 -3.28 -3.73 -15.59
C PRO A 157 -3.71 -4.12 -14.18
N SER A 158 -3.67 -3.18 -13.24
CA SER A 158 -4.04 -3.46 -11.84
C SER A 158 -5.48 -3.97 -11.71
N THR A 159 -6.39 -3.49 -12.54
CA THR A 159 -7.78 -3.94 -12.61
C THR A 159 -7.92 -5.40 -13.08
N SER A 160 -7.12 -5.82 -14.06
CA SER A 160 -7.04 -7.22 -14.49
C SER A 160 -6.41 -8.11 -13.41
N PHE A 161 -5.37 -7.63 -12.73
CA PHE A 161 -4.74 -8.34 -11.62
C PHE A 161 -5.71 -8.57 -10.45
N LEU A 162 -6.58 -7.59 -10.20
CA LEU A 162 -7.65 -7.68 -9.20
C LEU A 162 -8.84 -8.55 -9.66
N GLY A 163 -8.84 -9.07 -10.89
CA GLY A 163 -9.93 -9.87 -11.41
C GLY A 163 -11.22 -9.08 -11.67
N LEU A 164 -11.12 -7.78 -11.96
CA LEU A 164 -12.29 -6.93 -12.20
C LEU A 164 -12.84 -7.12 -13.61
N ASP A 165 -11.99 -7.33 -14.60
CA ASP A 165 -12.31 -7.45 -16.01
C ASP A 165 -12.58 -8.90 -16.45
N GLY A 166 -12.85 -9.08 -17.75
CA GLY A 166 -13.15 -10.37 -18.34
C GLY A 166 -14.58 -10.85 -18.13
N PRO A 167 -14.97 -11.97 -18.79
CA PRO A 167 -16.37 -12.43 -18.82
C PRO A 167 -16.87 -12.98 -17.47
N THR A 168 -15.97 -13.32 -16.57
CA THR A 168 -16.28 -13.78 -15.21
C THR A 168 -15.76 -12.83 -14.13
N GLY A 169 -15.23 -11.66 -14.53
CA GLY A 169 -14.71 -10.66 -13.62
C GLY A 169 -15.81 -9.95 -12.82
N VAL A 170 -15.39 -9.21 -11.82
CA VAL A 170 -16.31 -8.50 -10.90
C VAL A 170 -17.28 -7.59 -11.66
N TRP A 171 -16.79 -6.81 -12.63
CA TRP A 171 -17.66 -5.92 -13.42
C TRP A 171 -18.74 -6.68 -14.19
N ALA A 172 -18.42 -7.86 -14.74
CA ALA A 172 -19.41 -8.70 -15.43
C ALA A 172 -20.49 -9.22 -14.47
N THR A 173 -20.11 -9.60 -13.24
CA THR A 173 -21.06 -10.07 -12.21
C THR A 173 -21.97 -8.96 -11.71
N MET A 174 -21.54 -7.70 -11.78
CA MET A 174 -22.35 -6.51 -11.44
C MET A 174 -23.31 -6.08 -12.56
N GLY A 175 -23.28 -6.77 -13.71
CA GLY A 175 -24.12 -6.45 -14.87
C GLY A 175 -23.48 -5.49 -15.86
N GLY A 176 -22.14 -5.40 -15.86
CA GLY A 176 -21.32 -4.65 -16.80
C GLY A 176 -20.57 -3.48 -16.18
N ILE A 177 -19.53 -3.04 -16.90
CA ILE A 177 -18.64 -1.96 -16.46
C ILE A 177 -19.36 -0.62 -16.24
N ASP A 178 -20.45 -0.36 -16.98
CA ASP A 178 -21.27 0.84 -16.85
C ASP A 178 -22.06 0.89 -15.54
N ARG A 179 -22.07 -0.18 -14.75
CA ARG A 179 -22.68 -0.26 -13.43
C ARG A 179 -21.65 -0.19 -12.31
N ALA A 180 -20.36 -0.28 -12.63
CA ALA A 180 -19.27 -0.32 -11.67
C ALA A 180 -19.12 1.01 -10.91
N GLY A 181 -19.70 1.12 -9.72
CA GLY A 181 -19.77 2.32 -8.88
C GLY A 181 -20.85 3.34 -9.28
N LYS A 182 -21.84 2.93 -10.10
CA LYS A 182 -22.90 3.84 -10.56
C LYS A 182 -23.76 4.33 -9.37
N GLY A 183 -23.96 5.64 -9.32
CA GLY A 183 -24.74 6.28 -8.26
C GLY A 183 -23.94 6.61 -7.00
N ILE A 184 -22.63 6.38 -7.01
CA ILE A 184 -21.72 6.58 -5.86
C ILE A 184 -20.74 7.70 -6.18
N VAL A 185 -20.30 8.45 -5.15
CA VAL A 185 -19.42 9.63 -5.28
C VAL A 185 -18.13 9.40 -4.50
N LEU A 186 -16.99 9.51 -5.21
CA LEU A 186 -15.64 9.59 -4.64
C LEU A 186 -15.34 11.04 -4.23
N GLY A 187 -14.87 11.25 -3.01
CA GLY A 187 -14.17 12.44 -2.56
C GLY A 187 -12.65 12.22 -2.67
N GLU A 188 -11.98 12.97 -3.54
CA GLU A 188 -10.54 12.90 -3.73
C GLU A 188 -9.86 14.07 -3.02
N LEU A 189 -9.15 13.80 -1.91
CA LEU A 189 -8.41 14.81 -1.13
C LEU A 189 -6.92 14.68 -1.46
N ASP A 190 -6.41 15.54 -2.37
CA ASP A 190 -5.05 15.40 -2.90
C ASP A 190 -4.54 16.71 -3.55
N THR A 191 -3.69 16.62 -4.58
CA THR A 191 -3.07 17.74 -5.33
C THR A 191 -3.97 18.36 -6.39
N GLY A 192 -5.19 17.86 -6.59
CA GLY A 192 -6.15 18.38 -7.58
C GLY A 192 -6.47 17.41 -8.71
N ILE A 193 -6.90 17.95 -9.87
CA ILE A 193 -7.31 17.14 -11.03
C ILE A 193 -6.94 17.83 -12.36
N ALA A 194 -6.57 17.03 -13.37
CA ALA A 194 -6.37 17.46 -14.76
C ALA A 194 -7.61 17.10 -15.61
N PRO A 195 -8.60 17.99 -15.73
CA PRO A 195 -9.94 17.65 -16.24
C PRO A 195 -9.97 17.30 -17.74
N GLU A 196 -8.94 17.67 -18.50
CA GLU A 196 -8.85 17.36 -19.95
C GLU A 196 -8.44 15.91 -20.23
N ASN A 197 -7.98 15.17 -19.19
CA ASN A 197 -7.62 13.78 -19.38
C ASN A 197 -8.88 12.95 -19.70
N PRO A 198 -8.85 12.05 -20.71
CA PRO A 198 -9.99 11.22 -21.10
C PRO A 198 -10.58 10.36 -19.96
N SER A 199 -9.79 10.03 -18.93
CA SER A 199 -10.28 9.34 -17.73
C SER A 199 -11.33 10.17 -16.96
N PHE A 200 -11.36 11.47 -17.17
CA PHE A 200 -12.30 12.39 -16.51
C PHE A 200 -13.34 12.98 -17.46
N ALA A 201 -13.36 12.54 -18.72
CA ALA A 201 -14.31 13.02 -19.70
C ALA A 201 -15.76 12.76 -19.26
N GLY A 202 -16.59 13.79 -19.40
CA GLY A 202 -18.04 13.71 -19.11
C GLY A 202 -18.80 14.72 -19.96
N SER A 203 -20.11 14.54 -20.06
CA SER A 203 -20.97 15.54 -20.68
C SER A 203 -21.02 16.80 -19.82
N PRO A 204 -21.18 18.01 -20.41
CA PRO A 204 -21.41 19.21 -19.64
C PRO A 204 -22.61 19.05 -18.71
N LEU A 205 -22.56 19.67 -17.52
CA LEU A 205 -23.68 19.65 -16.57
C LEU A 205 -24.88 20.41 -17.16
N GLY A 206 -26.01 19.70 -17.29
CA GLY A 206 -27.29 20.32 -17.66
C GLY A 206 -27.91 21.10 -16.51
N THR A 207 -29.04 21.80 -16.78
CA THR A 207 -29.84 22.53 -15.77
C THR A 207 -31.18 21.85 -15.46
N THR A 208 -31.47 20.72 -16.10
CA THR A 208 -32.72 19.96 -15.89
C THR A 208 -32.46 18.86 -14.87
N ALA A 209 -33.26 18.84 -13.82
CA ALA A 209 -33.25 17.77 -12.83
C ALA A 209 -33.49 16.40 -13.48
N GLY A 210 -32.71 15.40 -13.13
CA GLY A 210 -32.75 14.06 -13.70
C GLY A 210 -31.87 13.08 -12.93
N ALA A 211 -31.61 11.93 -13.56
CA ALA A 211 -30.75 10.89 -13.01
C ALA A 211 -29.25 11.23 -13.11
N ASP A 212 -28.88 12.08 -14.08
CA ASP A 212 -27.52 12.56 -14.24
C ASP A 212 -27.26 13.81 -13.38
N PRO A 213 -26.00 14.10 -13.02
CA PRO A 213 -25.66 15.33 -12.32
C PRO A 213 -26.08 16.57 -13.10
N TYR A 214 -26.68 17.52 -12.41
CA TYR A 214 -27.18 18.77 -13.02
C TYR A 214 -26.91 19.98 -12.11
N LEU A 215 -26.95 21.18 -12.67
CA LEU A 215 -26.81 22.45 -11.96
C LEU A 215 -28.19 22.92 -11.46
N ASN A 216 -28.33 23.14 -10.18
CA ASN A 216 -29.40 23.88 -9.53
C ASN A 216 -28.83 25.23 -9.08
N GLY A 217 -28.95 26.24 -9.92
CA GLY A 217 -28.22 27.50 -9.79
C GLY A 217 -26.72 27.26 -10.02
N THR A 218 -25.90 27.47 -8.99
CA THR A 218 -24.43 27.21 -8.99
C THR A 218 -24.03 25.90 -8.30
N VAL A 219 -25.01 25.18 -7.78
CA VAL A 219 -24.79 23.94 -7.02
C VAL A 219 -24.98 22.74 -7.93
N THR A 220 -23.98 21.89 -8.05
CA THR A 220 -24.16 20.59 -8.70
C THR A 220 -24.96 19.68 -7.80
N THR A 221 -26.05 19.13 -8.34
CA THR A 221 -26.94 18.22 -7.61
C THR A 221 -26.94 16.85 -8.28
N PHE A 222 -26.83 15.79 -7.49
CA PHE A 222 -26.81 14.41 -7.97
C PHE A 222 -27.53 13.48 -7.00
N ALA A 223 -28.51 12.72 -7.51
CA ALA A 223 -29.21 11.70 -6.73
C ALA A 223 -28.38 10.43 -6.63
N LYS A 224 -28.04 10.02 -5.40
CA LYS A 224 -27.19 8.86 -5.13
C LYS A 224 -27.97 7.54 -5.04
N ALA A 225 -27.24 6.42 -5.07
CA ALA A 225 -27.81 5.07 -5.04
C ALA A 225 -28.53 4.74 -3.72
N ASP A 226 -28.12 5.36 -2.60
CA ASP A 226 -28.75 5.24 -1.28
C ASP A 226 -30.02 6.05 -1.12
N GLY A 227 -30.40 6.85 -2.14
CA GLY A 227 -31.55 7.75 -2.14
C GLY A 227 -31.28 9.13 -1.57
N SER A 228 -30.08 9.39 -1.05
CA SER A 228 -29.65 10.73 -0.64
C SER A 228 -29.21 11.58 -1.84
N THR A 229 -28.85 12.82 -1.60
CA THR A 229 -28.47 13.77 -2.65
C THR A 229 -27.09 14.36 -2.35
N PHE A 230 -26.21 14.32 -3.32
CA PHE A 230 -24.93 15.03 -3.32
C PHE A 230 -25.14 16.48 -3.78
N HIS A 231 -24.42 17.43 -3.13
CA HIS A 231 -24.45 18.84 -3.43
C HIS A 231 -23.03 19.39 -3.57
N GLY A 232 -22.53 19.56 -4.80
CA GLY A 232 -21.17 20.02 -5.07
C GLY A 232 -21.09 21.46 -5.60
N ALA A 233 -19.87 21.93 -5.78
CA ALA A 233 -19.57 23.19 -6.46
C ALA A 233 -18.31 23.09 -7.30
N CYS A 234 -18.29 23.78 -8.41
CA CYS A 234 -17.14 23.89 -9.27
C CYS A 234 -16.48 25.25 -9.10
N THR A 235 -15.43 25.31 -8.32
CA THR A 235 -14.72 26.56 -7.98
C THR A 235 -13.77 26.94 -9.10
N ALA A 236 -13.99 28.08 -9.75
CA ALA A 236 -13.08 28.59 -10.76
C ALA A 236 -11.79 29.15 -10.11
N GLY A 237 -10.69 29.11 -10.87
CA GLY A 237 -9.41 29.63 -10.46
C GLY A 237 -8.43 29.64 -11.63
N GLU A 238 -7.13 29.67 -11.34
CA GLU A 238 -6.10 29.72 -12.37
C GLU A 238 -6.14 28.47 -13.24
N GLN A 239 -6.29 28.63 -14.55
CA GLN A 239 -6.45 27.59 -15.56
C GLN A 239 -7.54 26.53 -15.24
N PHE A 240 -8.57 26.93 -14.48
CA PHE A 240 -9.73 26.08 -14.15
C PHE A 240 -11.01 26.91 -14.13
N THR A 241 -12.04 26.44 -14.82
CA THR A 241 -13.32 27.13 -14.97
C THR A 241 -14.48 26.26 -14.50
N ALA A 242 -15.64 26.81 -14.26
CA ALA A 242 -16.82 26.04 -13.89
C ALA A 242 -17.23 25.00 -14.96
N SER A 243 -16.86 25.22 -16.23
CA SER A 243 -17.13 24.27 -17.33
C SER A 243 -16.20 23.05 -17.34
N ASP A 244 -15.15 23.01 -16.53
CA ASP A 244 -14.28 21.85 -16.38
C ASP A 244 -14.93 20.77 -15.48
N CYS A 245 -15.99 21.10 -14.74
CA CYS A 245 -16.89 20.11 -14.17
C CYS A 245 -17.86 19.58 -15.25
N SER A 246 -18.22 18.32 -15.06
CA SER A 246 -18.98 17.53 -16.03
C SER A 246 -19.86 16.51 -15.31
N THR A 247 -20.52 15.65 -16.05
CA THR A 247 -21.21 14.49 -15.45
C THR A 247 -20.25 13.44 -14.84
N LYS A 248 -18.92 13.64 -14.96
CA LYS A 248 -17.89 12.81 -14.33
C LYS A 248 -17.25 13.49 -13.13
N ILE A 249 -16.67 14.67 -13.30
CA ILE A 249 -16.21 15.55 -12.23
C ILE A 249 -17.39 16.42 -11.81
N ILE A 250 -18.06 16.07 -10.72
CA ILE A 250 -19.29 16.74 -10.31
C ILE A 250 -19.08 17.84 -9.25
N SER A 251 -17.86 17.94 -8.72
CA SER A 251 -17.43 19.01 -7.81
C SER A 251 -15.91 19.15 -7.91
N ALA A 252 -15.42 20.38 -7.80
CA ALA A 252 -13.99 20.65 -7.71
C ALA A 252 -13.76 21.89 -6.84
N ARG A 253 -13.05 21.72 -5.74
CA ARG A 253 -12.74 22.74 -4.74
C ARG A 253 -11.25 22.76 -4.43
N TYR A 254 -10.77 23.84 -3.83
CA TYR A 254 -9.40 23.93 -3.32
C TYR A 254 -9.35 24.69 -2.00
N PHE A 255 -8.40 24.34 -1.15
CA PHE A 255 -8.18 24.87 0.18
C PHE A 255 -6.72 25.24 0.31
N VAL A 256 -6.42 26.51 0.58
CA VAL A 256 -5.06 27.06 0.53
C VAL A 256 -4.74 28.01 1.68
N LYS A 257 -5.68 28.16 2.61
CA LYS A 257 -5.50 29.12 3.73
C LYS A 257 -4.39 28.69 4.68
N GLY A 258 -4.35 27.41 5.01
CA GLY A 258 -3.36 26.85 5.93
C GLY A 258 -1.98 26.80 5.31
N PHE A 259 -1.85 26.33 4.09
CA PHE A 259 -0.59 26.33 3.36
C PHE A 259 -0.11 27.77 3.06
N GLY A 260 -1.04 28.68 2.76
CA GLY A 260 -0.78 30.08 2.47
C GLY A 260 -0.67 30.38 0.98
N ALA A 261 -1.63 31.15 0.45
CA ALA A 261 -1.70 31.48 -0.98
C ALA A 261 -0.45 32.18 -1.54
N GLY A 262 0.38 32.80 -0.69
CA GLY A 262 1.65 33.42 -1.10
C GLY A 262 2.84 32.46 -1.12
N ARG A 263 2.65 31.19 -0.71
CA ARG A 263 3.69 30.15 -0.67
C ARG A 263 3.56 29.13 -1.79
N ILE A 264 2.44 29.10 -2.51
CA ILE A 264 2.26 28.19 -3.64
C ILE A 264 3.13 28.61 -4.82
N GLY A 265 3.49 27.63 -5.65
CA GLY A 265 4.12 27.85 -6.93
C GLY A 265 3.23 28.69 -7.88
N THR A 266 3.61 28.80 -9.12
CA THR A 266 2.89 29.53 -10.16
C THR A 266 2.69 28.65 -11.39
N ALA A 267 1.85 29.05 -12.33
CA ALA A 267 1.71 28.36 -13.61
C ALA A 267 3.06 28.16 -14.35
N ALA A 268 4.02 29.07 -14.12
CA ALA A 268 5.37 28.98 -14.70
C ALA A 268 6.22 27.87 -14.03
N THR A 269 5.92 27.51 -12.78
CA THR A 269 6.54 26.41 -12.02
C THR A 269 5.68 25.16 -11.99
N GLY A 270 4.53 25.15 -12.68
CA GLY A 270 3.62 24.02 -12.80
C GLY A 270 2.51 23.95 -11.75
N GLU A 271 2.36 24.95 -10.86
CA GLU A 271 1.31 24.96 -9.85
C GLU A 271 0.24 26.03 -10.15
N TYR A 272 -1.01 25.79 -9.71
CA TYR A 272 -2.17 26.62 -10.04
C TYR A 272 -3.04 26.89 -8.81
N ALA A 273 -3.35 28.16 -8.54
CA ALA A 273 -4.29 28.56 -7.50
C ALA A 273 -5.75 28.24 -7.88
N SER A 274 -6.06 26.95 -7.98
CA SER A 274 -7.33 26.38 -8.44
C SER A 274 -7.41 24.88 -8.10
N PRO A 275 -8.54 24.20 -8.40
CA PRO A 275 -8.62 22.75 -8.31
C PRO A 275 -7.72 21.97 -9.29
N ARG A 276 -7.08 22.69 -10.27
CA ARG A 276 -6.19 22.06 -11.24
C ARG A 276 -4.99 21.41 -10.57
N ASP A 277 -4.68 20.21 -11.01
CA ASP A 277 -3.51 19.49 -10.58
C ASP A 277 -2.24 20.00 -11.28
N GLY A 278 -1.27 20.42 -10.51
CA GLY A 278 0.05 20.81 -10.98
C GLY A 278 1.13 19.76 -10.77
N ASN A 279 0.88 18.81 -9.90
CA ASN A 279 1.81 17.75 -9.49
C ASN A 279 1.60 16.44 -10.26
N GLY A 280 0.34 16.02 -10.49
CA GLY A 280 -0.06 14.75 -11.11
C GLY A 280 -0.55 13.71 -10.13
N HIS A 281 -0.18 13.80 -8.87
CA HIS A 281 -0.52 12.78 -7.87
C HIS A 281 -2.03 12.61 -7.69
N GLY A 282 -2.80 13.70 -7.55
CA GLY A 282 -4.26 13.65 -7.40
C GLY A 282 -4.99 13.14 -8.65
N SER A 283 -4.50 13.51 -9.85
CA SER A 283 -5.05 12.96 -11.12
C SER A 283 -4.79 11.46 -11.21
N HIS A 284 -3.62 11.00 -10.77
CA HIS A 284 -3.25 9.58 -10.76
C HIS A 284 -4.14 8.78 -9.81
N THR A 285 -4.34 9.25 -8.60
CA THR A 285 -5.15 8.57 -7.58
C THR A 285 -6.64 8.58 -7.94
N ALA A 286 -7.18 9.70 -8.40
CA ALA A 286 -8.56 9.82 -8.86
C ALA A 286 -8.87 8.89 -10.06
N SER A 287 -7.96 8.83 -11.05
CA SER A 287 -8.15 7.96 -12.23
C SER A 287 -8.00 6.48 -11.88
N THR A 288 -7.11 6.14 -10.94
CA THR A 288 -6.98 4.77 -10.41
C THR A 288 -8.27 4.31 -9.73
N ALA A 289 -8.87 5.15 -8.87
CA ALA A 289 -10.11 4.80 -8.16
C ALA A 289 -11.34 4.77 -9.08
N ALA A 290 -11.52 5.83 -9.87
CA ALA A 290 -12.77 6.11 -10.56
C ALA A 290 -12.62 6.64 -11.99
N GLY A 291 -11.46 6.54 -12.64
CA GLY A 291 -11.27 6.94 -14.04
C GLY A 291 -12.18 6.19 -15.00
N ASN A 292 -12.55 6.82 -16.14
CA ASN A 292 -13.36 6.21 -17.19
C ASN A 292 -12.75 4.91 -17.73
N ALA A 293 -13.58 4.05 -18.31
CA ALA A 293 -13.16 2.78 -18.85
C ALA A 293 -12.48 2.93 -20.22
N GLY A 294 -11.44 2.09 -20.46
CA GLY A 294 -10.85 1.88 -21.77
C GLY A 294 -10.08 3.08 -22.33
N VAL A 295 -9.49 3.92 -21.48
CA VAL A 295 -8.73 5.11 -21.89
C VAL A 295 -7.36 4.70 -22.43
N PRO A 296 -7.02 5.03 -23.71
CA PRO A 296 -5.70 4.69 -24.26
C PRO A 296 -4.59 5.49 -23.57
N ALA A 297 -3.61 4.80 -23.00
CA ALA A 297 -2.47 5.41 -22.30
C ALA A 297 -1.19 5.29 -23.13
N ALA A 298 -0.47 6.41 -23.27
CA ALA A 298 0.83 6.44 -23.95
C ALA A 298 1.79 7.38 -23.20
N ILE A 299 3.05 6.96 -23.08
CA ILE A 299 4.14 7.75 -22.46
C ILE A 299 5.28 7.85 -23.47
N GLY A 300 5.71 9.08 -23.79
CA GLY A 300 6.79 9.31 -24.75
C GLY A 300 6.53 8.74 -26.16
N GLY A 301 5.26 8.62 -26.57
CA GLY A 301 4.85 8.04 -27.86
C GLY A 301 4.75 6.51 -27.87
N VAL A 302 5.06 5.83 -26.75
CA VAL A 302 4.89 4.39 -26.61
C VAL A 302 3.53 4.09 -25.99
N SER A 303 2.70 3.26 -26.66
CA SER A 303 1.41 2.80 -26.13
C SER A 303 1.62 1.74 -25.06
N PHE A 304 0.91 1.91 -23.95
CA PHE A 304 0.85 0.94 -22.83
C PHE A 304 -0.52 0.26 -22.72
N GLY A 305 -1.35 0.35 -23.77
CA GLY A 305 -2.70 -0.20 -23.79
C GLY A 305 -3.73 0.77 -23.20
N ASN A 306 -4.83 0.20 -22.72
CA ASN A 306 -5.91 0.98 -22.13
C ASN A 306 -5.89 0.88 -20.61
N ILE A 307 -6.12 1.99 -19.93
CA ILE A 307 -6.35 2.04 -18.48
C ILE A 307 -7.86 2.16 -18.18
N THR A 308 -8.25 1.77 -16.99
CA THR A 308 -9.62 1.84 -16.49
C THR A 308 -9.56 1.98 -14.97
N GLY A 309 -10.27 2.92 -14.40
CA GLY A 309 -10.42 3.03 -12.95
C GLY A 309 -11.13 1.80 -12.36
N VAL A 310 -10.95 1.55 -11.08
CA VAL A 310 -11.61 0.41 -10.39
C VAL A 310 -13.12 0.52 -10.47
N ALA A 311 -13.68 1.72 -10.30
CA ALA A 311 -15.12 2.02 -10.34
C ALA A 311 -15.45 3.09 -11.41
N PRO A 312 -15.37 2.76 -12.72
CA PRO A 312 -15.43 3.77 -13.78
C PRO A 312 -16.78 4.48 -13.93
N ALA A 313 -17.87 3.93 -13.41
CA ALA A 313 -19.19 4.60 -13.44
C ALA A 313 -19.44 5.52 -12.23
N ALA A 314 -18.53 5.56 -11.23
CA ALA A 314 -18.62 6.48 -10.11
C ALA A 314 -18.35 7.94 -10.52
N LYS A 315 -18.85 8.87 -9.72
CA LYS A 315 -18.62 10.30 -9.85
C LYS A 315 -17.45 10.74 -8.98
N ILE A 316 -16.78 11.84 -9.35
CA ILE A 316 -15.61 12.36 -8.67
C ILE A 316 -15.92 13.77 -8.15
N ALA A 317 -15.64 14.00 -6.87
CA ALA A 317 -15.62 15.28 -6.20
C ALA A 317 -14.20 15.55 -5.70
N VAL A 318 -13.59 16.64 -6.15
CA VAL A 318 -12.18 16.97 -5.90
C VAL A 318 -12.08 18.02 -4.80
N TYR A 319 -11.16 17.80 -3.86
CA TYR A 319 -10.83 18.69 -2.76
C TYR A 319 -9.31 18.86 -2.72
N LYS A 320 -8.77 19.82 -3.47
CA LYS A 320 -7.32 20.07 -3.49
C LYS A 320 -6.87 20.68 -2.18
N VAL A 321 -5.95 20.00 -1.49
CA VAL A 321 -5.38 20.40 -0.19
C VAL A 321 -3.86 20.41 -0.19
N CYS A 322 -3.21 19.83 -1.21
CA CYS A 322 -1.77 19.73 -1.34
C CYS A 322 -1.27 20.66 -2.45
N TRP A 323 -0.14 21.30 -2.21
CA TRP A 323 0.41 22.36 -3.03
C TRP A 323 1.90 22.20 -3.23
N SER A 324 2.37 22.44 -4.45
CA SER A 324 3.80 22.58 -4.72
C SER A 324 4.24 24.02 -4.43
N GLY A 325 5.43 24.14 -3.81
CA GLY A 325 6.05 25.42 -3.52
C GLY A 325 6.62 26.10 -4.75
N PRO A 326 7.22 27.31 -4.58
CA PRO A 326 7.74 28.11 -5.70
C PRO A 326 9.00 27.53 -6.34
N ASN A 327 9.70 26.59 -5.70
CA ASN A 327 10.93 26.01 -6.22
C ASN A 327 10.73 24.55 -6.71
N PRO A 328 10.49 24.34 -8.02
CA PRO A 328 10.23 22.99 -8.55
C PRO A 328 11.43 22.04 -8.49
N ALA A 329 12.59 22.49 -8.01
CA ALA A 329 13.78 21.65 -7.86
C ALA A 329 13.87 20.96 -6.49
N VAL A 330 12.99 21.31 -5.55
CA VAL A 330 12.97 20.75 -4.20
C VAL A 330 11.52 20.45 -3.80
N SER A 331 11.32 19.42 -3.00
CA SER A 331 10.01 19.05 -2.44
C SER A 331 9.83 19.48 -0.98
N THR A 332 10.83 20.16 -0.41
CA THR A 332 10.79 20.60 1.00
C THR A 332 9.91 21.83 1.22
N ASP A 333 9.51 22.52 0.16
CA ASP A 333 8.56 23.63 0.17
C ASP A 333 7.15 23.23 -0.30
N ASP A 334 6.95 21.96 -0.69
CA ASP A 334 5.66 21.35 -0.98
C ASP A 334 4.95 20.89 0.29
N GLY A 335 3.63 20.75 0.27
CA GLY A 335 2.92 20.14 1.40
C GLY A 335 1.41 20.35 1.40
N CYS A 336 0.80 19.79 2.44
CA CYS A 336 -0.65 19.78 2.68
C CYS A 336 -0.89 20.25 4.12
N ALA A 337 -1.40 21.46 4.30
CA ALA A 337 -1.64 21.99 5.65
C ALA A 337 -2.80 21.26 6.33
N THR A 338 -2.64 20.90 7.60
CA THR A 338 -3.69 20.21 8.40
C THR A 338 -5.00 20.99 8.39
N SER A 339 -4.99 22.30 8.53
CA SER A 339 -6.21 23.13 8.52
C SER A 339 -6.93 23.11 7.16
N ASP A 340 -6.21 22.97 6.03
CA ASP A 340 -6.81 22.81 4.71
C ASP A 340 -7.39 21.41 4.54
N ILE A 341 -6.72 20.38 5.07
CA ILE A 341 -7.22 19.00 5.12
C ILE A 341 -8.52 18.93 5.92
N LEU A 342 -8.55 19.52 7.12
CA LEU A 342 -9.75 19.56 7.97
C LEU A 342 -10.93 20.25 7.27
N ALA A 343 -10.68 21.37 6.62
CA ALA A 343 -11.70 22.09 5.86
C ALA A 343 -12.24 21.28 4.67
N ALA A 344 -11.37 20.49 4.02
CA ALA A 344 -11.75 19.62 2.91
C ALA A 344 -12.55 18.40 3.39
N ILE A 345 -12.18 17.77 4.53
CA ILE A 345 -12.94 16.68 5.14
C ILE A 345 -14.35 17.17 5.53
N ASP A 346 -14.45 18.30 6.22
CA ASP A 346 -15.72 18.89 6.62
C ASP A 346 -16.61 19.20 5.40
N GLN A 347 -16.02 19.79 4.35
CA GLN A 347 -16.73 20.08 3.13
C GLN A 347 -17.17 18.81 2.37
N SER A 348 -16.36 17.75 2.37
CA SER A 348 -16.70 16.49 1.71
C SER A 348 -17.90 15.81 2.39
N VAL A 349 -17.99 15.90 3.72
CA VAL A 349 -19.16 15.47 4.50
C VAL A 349 -20.39 16.34 4.16
N ALA A 350 -20.21 17.66 4.08
CA ALA A 350 -21.29 18.58 3.75
C ALA A 350 -21.80 18.40 2.30
N ASP A 351 -20.92 18.11 1.35
CA ASP A 351 -21.27 17.83 -0.05
C ASP A 351 -21.95 16.46 -0.19
N GLY A 352 -21.66 15.50 0.71
CA GLY A 352 -22.31 14.18 0.78
C GLY A 352 -21.62 13.14 -0.12
N VAL A 353 -20.28 13.05 -0.10
CA VAL A 353 -19.53 11.97 -0.74
C VAL A 353 -19.79 10.64 -0.04
N ASP A 354 -19.55 9.51 -0.71
CA ASP A 354 -19.72 8.16 -0.15
C ASP A 354 -18.41 7.54 0.31
N VAL A 355 -17.33 7.85 -0.39
CA VAL A 355 -15.98 7.35 -0.15
C VAL A 355 -15.00 8.50 -0.20
N ILE A 356 -14.05 8.55 0.71
CA ILE A 356 -12.88 9.43 0.65
C ILE A 356 -11.64 8.59 0.32
N ASN A 357 -10.87 9.03 -0.68
CA ASN A 357 -9.49 8.63 -0.87
C ASN A 357 -8.57 9.68 -0.23
N PHE A 358 -7.64 9.22 0.63
CA PHE A 358 -6.68 10.06 1.32
C PHE A 358 -5.28 9.46 1.17
N SER A 359 -4.58 9.90 0.13
CA SER A 359 -3.24 9.42 -0.21
C SER A 359 -2.13 10.32 0.36
N ILE A 360 -2.34 10.84 1.56
CA ILE A 360 -1.47 11.82 2.25
C ILE A 360 -0.98 11.22 3.56
N GLY A 361 0.25 11.58 3.97
CA GLY A 361 0.84 11.18 5.24
C GLY A 361 1.95 12.12 5.68
N GLY A 362 2.29 12.09 6.99
CA GLY A 362 3.29 12.95 7.62
C GLY A 362 4.37 12.20 8.40
N GLY A 363 4.36 10.87 8.43
CA GLY A 363 5.30 10.05 9.20
C GLY A 363 4.61 9.09 10.16
N ALA A 364 5.37 8.41 11.01
CA ALA A 364 4.82 7.40 11.92
C ALA A 364 3.80 8.01 12.89
N ALA A 365 2.60 7.42 12.96
CA ALA A 365 1.51 7.89 13.81
C ALA A 365 1.91 7.89 15.30
N GLN A 366 1.81 9.04 15.93
CA GLN A 366 2.06 9.21 17.36
C GLN A 366 0.79 9.08 18.19
N THR A 367 -0.37 9.25 17.60
CA THR A 367 -1.69 9.10 18.19
C THR A 367 -2.66 8.54 17.15
N THR A 368 -3.77 7.99 17.58
CA THR A 368 -4.91 7.59 16.73
C THR A 368 -6.08 8.58 16.79
N VAL A 369 -5.88 9.73 17.44
CA VAL A 369 -6.91 10.76 17.67
C VAL A 369 -6.41 12.19 17.39
N SER A 370 -5.48 12.36 16.46
CA SER A 370 -5.09 13.68 15.95
C SER A 370 -6.32 14.46 15.41
N PRO A 371 -6.23 15.76 15.19
CA PRO A 371 -7.33 16.52 14.58
C PRO A 371 -7.84 15.91 13.26
N THR A 372 -6.94 15.40 12.40
CA THR A 372 -7.29 14.72 11.15
C THR A 372 -8.02 13.40 11.42
N ASP A 373 -7.54 12.61 12.39
CA ASP A 373 -8.22 11.37 12.81
C ASP A 373 -9.63 11.63 13.34
N GLN A 374 -9.81 12.70 14.13
CA GLN A 374 -11.11 13.10 14.64
C GLN A 374 -12.05 13.57 13.53
N ALA A 375 -11.55 14.30 12.53
CA ALA A 375 -12.34 14.68 11.36
C ALA A 375 -12.77 13.44 10.56
N PHE A 376 -11.89 12.46 10.39
CA PHE A 376 -12.26 11.18 9.76
C PHE A 376 -13.21 10.33 10.62
N LEU A 377 -13.14 10.43 11.95
CA LEU A 377 -14.17 9.83 12.82
C LEU A 377 -15.54 10.45 12.52
N GLY A 378 -15.61 11.78 12.36
CA GLY A 378 -16.81 12.49 11.93
C GLY A 378 -17.33 12.00 10.57
N ALA A 379 -16.46 11.89 9.58
CA ALA A 379 -16.79 11.40 8.24
C ALA A 379 -17.30 9.94 8.29
N ALA A 380 -16.60 9.05 9.00
CA ALA A 380 -17.00 7.65 9.16
C ALA A 380 -18.32 7.53 9.93
N SER A 381 -18.55 8.39 10.95
CA SER A 381 -19.83 8.48 11.67
C SER A 381 -20.98 8.97 10.78
N ALA A 382 -20.68 9.77 9.76
CA ALA A 382 -21.64 10.19 8.72
C ALA A 382 -21.88 9.10 7.65
N GLY A 383 -21.23 7.94 7.76
CA GLY A 383 -21.39 6.81 6.82
C GLY A 383 -20.37 6.80 5.67
N ILE A 384 -19.36 7.67 5.65
CA ILE A 384 -18.37 7.79 4.59
C ILE A 384 -17.23 6.81 4.84
N PHE A 385 -16.93 5.94 3.86
CA PHE A 385 -15.78 5.06 3.92
C PHE A 385 -14.48 5.83 3.61
N VAL A 386 -13.47 5.69 4.45
CA VAL A 386 -12.17 6.37 4.26
C VAL A 386 -11.09 5.34 3.96
N SER A 387 -10.47 5.46 2.79
CA SER A 387 -9.28 4.72 2.37
C SER A 387 -8.06 5.60 2.51
N ALA A 388 -7.09 5.22 3.33
CA ALA A 388 -5.90 6.02 3.58
C ALA A 388 -4.61 5.22 3.32
N SER A 389 -3.58 5.89 2.82
CA SER A 389 -2.27 5.29 2.59
C SER A 389 -1.56 4.91 3.90
N ALA A 390 -0.80 3.81 3.91
CA ALA A 390 -0.04 3.39 5.09
C ALA A 390 1.27 4.18 5.31
N GLY A 391 1.69 4.96 4.32
CA GLY A 391 2.98 5.67 4.29
C GLY A 391 4.08 4.91 3.54
N ASN A 392 5.17 5.61 3.21
CA ASN A 392 6.24 5.11 2.35
C ASN A 392 7.60 5.03 3.08
N SER A 393 7.60 4.92 4.41
CA SER A 393 8.79 4.89 5.27
C SER A 393 9.25 3.48 5.66
N GLY A 394 8.76 2.43 4.99
CA GLY A 394 9.17 1.06 5.19
C GLY A 394 10.62 0.77 4.74
N PRO A 395 11.16 -0.42 4.99
CA PRO A 395 10.52 -1.60 5.61
C PRO A 395 10.65 -1.67 7.15
N GLY A 396 11.12 -0.62 7.80
CA GLY A 396 11.26 -0.57 9.25
C GLY A 396 9.93 -0.82 9.97
N ALA A 397 9.99 -1.42 11.17
CA ALA A 397 8.82 -1.56 12.02
C ALA A 397 8.38 -0.18 12.59
N SER A 398 7.09 -0.04 12.88
CA SER A 398 6.50 1.16 13.50
C SER A 398 6.74 2.45 12.70
N THR A 399 6.61 2.32 11.38
CA THR A 399 6.74 3.43 10.43
C THR A 399 5.40 3.85 9.83
N LEU A 400 4.31 3.21 10.30
CA LEU A 400 2.98 3.37 9.74
C LEU A 400 2.41 4.75 10.06
N ASP A 401 1.79 5.33 9.07
CA ASP A 401 1.12 6.62 9.09
C ASP A 401 -0.35 6.47 9.55
N ASN A 402 -1.30 6.94 8.89
CA ASN A 402 -2.75 6.88 9.12
C ASN A 402 -3.24 5.63 9.93
N ALA A 403 -3.36 5.74 11.27
CA ALA A 403 -3.48 4.60 12.18
C ALA A 403 -4.85 4.40 12.83
N SER A 404 -5.78 5.36 12.73
CA SER A 404 -7.07 5.31 13.44
C SER A 404 -7.92 4.10 13.03
N PRO A 405 -8.69 3.51 13.97
CA PRO A 405 -9.44 2.27 13.70
C PRO A 405 -10.66 2.46 12.78
N TRP A 406 -11.21 3.67 12.65
CA TRP A 406 -12.36 3.98 11.80
C TRP A 406 -12.04 4.21 10.33
N ILE A 407 -10.75 4.31 9.95
CA ILE A 407 -10.29 4.36 8.56
C ILE A 407 -9.71 3.02 8.12
N THR A 408 -9.60 2.80 6.81
CA THR A 408 -8.93 1.62 6.23
C THR A 408 -7.55 2.01 5.72
N THR A 409 -6.52 1.54 6.41
CA THR A 409 -5.11 1.84 6.11
C THR A 409 -4.52 0.80 5.16
N VAL A 410 -3.98 1.24 4.03
CA VAL A 410 -3.65 0.39 2.89
C VAL A 410 -2.15 0.33 2.63
N ALA A 411 -1.58 -0.87 2.71
CA ALA A 411 -0.20 -1.17 2.31
C ALA A 411 -0.09 -1.37 0.78
N ALA A 412 1.05 -1.03 0.21
CA ALA A 412 1.33 -1.19 -1.21
C ALA A 412 1.91 -2.58 -1.53
N SER A 413 1.39 -3.24 -2.57
CA SER A 413 1.91 -4.50 -3.08
C SER A 413 2.20 -4.44 -4.58
N THR A 414 3.04 -5.38 -5.05
CA THR A 414 3.41 -5.53 -6.45
C THR A 414 2.31 -6.21 -7.27
N ILE A 415 2.28 -5.87 -8.55
CA ILE A 415 1.57 -6.59 -9.61
C ILE A 415 2.61 -7.06 -10.65
N PRO A 416 2.27 -7.97 -11.59
CA PRO A 416 3.12 -8.21 -12.75
C PRO A 416 3.38 -6.91 -13.50
N SER A 417 4.66 -6.56 -13.67
CA SER A 417 5.09 -5.24 -14.17
C SER A 417 5.94 -5.39 -15.44
N TYR A 418 6.28 -4.27 -16.08
CA TYR A 418 7.23 -4.25 -17.19
C TYR A 418 8.63 -4.62 -16.70
N GLU A 419 9.29 -5.55 -17.40
CA GLU A 419 10.63 -6.00 -17.09
C GLU A 419 11.55 -5.84 -18.30
N ALA A 420 12.85 -5.77 -18.03
CA ALA A 420 13.90 -5.86 -19.04
C ALA A 420 15.02 -6.77 -18.53
N THR A 421 15.83 -7.28 -19.46
CA THR A 421 16.93 -8.19 -19.15
C THR A 421 18.27 -7.50 -19.34
N VAL A 422 19.14 -7.57 -18.33
CA VAL A 422 20.57 -7.31 -18.49
C VAL A 422 21.28 -8.63 -18.80
N THR A 423 21.92 -8.70 -19.96
CA THR A 423 22.81 -9.80 -20.32
C THR A 423 24.25 -9.35 -20.08
N LEU A 424 24.95 -10.02 -19.18
CA LEU A 424 26.37 -9.79 -18.92
C LEU A 424 27.23 -10.38 -20.02
N GLY A 425 28.45 -9.87 -20.21
CA GLY A 425 29.34 -10.34 -21.26
C GLY A 425 29.85 -11.79 -21.10
N ASN A 426 29.63 -12.40 -19.94
CA ASN A 426 29.82 -13.83 -19.69
C ASN A 426 28.59 -14.70 -20.05
N GLY A 427 27.52 -14.09 -20.59
CA GLY A 427 26.29 -14.76 -20.99
C GLY A 427 25.21 -14.88 -19.91
N SER A 428 25.50 -14.53 -18.64
CA SER A 428 24.49 -14.54 -17.58
C SER A 428 23.39 -13.50 -17.82
N LYS A 429 22.14 -13.87 -17.55
CA LYS A 429 20.97 -13.03 -17.76
C LYS A 429 20.24 -12.79 -16.44
N TYR A 430 19.90 -11.54 -16.19
CA TYR A 430 19.14 -11.13 -15.02
C TYR A 430 18.05 -10.15 -15.45
N SER A 431 16.80 -10.44 -15.07
CA SER A 431 15.65 -9.61 -15.41
C SER A 431 15.12 -8.88 -14.18
N GLY A 432 14.58 -7.69 -14.41
CA GLY A 432 14.00 -6.87 -13.36
C GLY A 432 13.15 -5.74 -13.94
N ALA A 433 12.56 -4.95 -13.05
CA ALA A 433 11.64 -3.88 -13.42
C ALA A 433 12.32 -2.81 -14.29
N SER A 434 11.67 -2.45 -15.40
CA SER A 434 12.16 -1.41 -16.30
C SER A 434 11.06 -0.92 -17.24
N VAL A 435 10.92 0.41 -17.34
CA VAL A 435 10.08 1.10 -18.34
C VAL A 435 10.93 1.97 -19.28
N THR A 436 12.21 2.12 -19.00
CA THR A 436 13.13 3.02 -19.73
C THR A 436 14.00 2.33 -20.78
N ILE A 437 13.83 1.02 -20.97
CA ILE A 437 14.44 0.28 -22.07
C ILE A 437 13.51 0.38 -23.27
N ASP A 438 14.07 0.84 -24.41
CA ASP A 438 13.31 1.04 -25.65
C ASP A 438 12.68 -0.29 -26.12
N ARG A 439 11.36 -0.27 -26.28
CA ARG A 439 10.53 -1.42 -26.68
C ARG A 439 10.00 -1.30 -28.10
N LEU A 440 10.36 -0.23 -28.81
CA LEU A 440 9.91 -0.03 -30.20
C LEU A 440 10.48 -1.13 -31.11
N PRO A 441 9.71 -1.59 -32.08
CA PRO A 441 10.21 -2.56 -33.07
C PRO A 441 11.45 -2.01 -33.79
N GLY A 442 12.54 -2.76 -33.74
CA GLY A 442 13.83 -2.36 -34.35
C GLY A 442 14.73 -1.50 -33.45
N ALA A 443 14.34 -1.26 -32.19
CA ALA A 443 15.22 -0.59 -31.23
C ALA A 443 16.56 -1.32 -31.08
N THR A 444 17.66 -0.57 -31.06
CA THR A 444 19.00 -1.13 -30.86
C THR A 444 19.21 -1.38 -29.35
N PRO A 445 19.55 -2.62 -28.92
CA PRO A 445 19.85 -2.88 -27.52
C PRO A 445 20.98 -1.98 -27.01
N LEU A 446 20.81 -1.42 -25.82
CA LEU A 446 21.86 -0.63 -25.18
C LEU A 446 23.00 -1.57 -24.75
N SER A 447 24.18 -1.37 -25.30
CA SER A 447 25.39 -2.14 -24.94
C SER A 447 26.52 -1.21 -24.53
N GLY A 448 27.20 -1.55 -23.42
CA GLY A 448 28.29 -0.72 -22.92
C GLY A 448 29.22 -1.45 -21.95
N SER A 449 30.32 -0.79 -21.57
CA SER A 449 31.16 -1.23 -20.47
C SER A 449 30.36 -1.12 -19.17
N LEU A 450 30.36 -2.19 -18.37
CA LEU A 450 29.72 -2.25 -17.06
C LEU A 450 30.74 -1.95 -15.97
N VAL A 451 30.41 -1.03 -15.07
CA VAL A 451 31.31 -0.63 -13.96
C VAL A 451 30.51 -0.49 -12.67
N THR A 452 31.16 -0.76 -11.52
CA THR A 452 30.58 -0.44 -10.23
C THR A 452 30.69 1.07 -9.97
N ALA A 453 29.70 1.66 -9.31
CA ALA A 453 29.73 3.08 -8.93
C ALA A 453 30.95 3.43 -8.09
N ALA A 454 31.39 2.53 -7.20
CA ALA A 454 32.60 2.70 -6.41
C ALA A 454 33.88 2.83 -7.29
N SER A 455 33.96 2.12 -8.43
CA SER A 455 35.11 2.19 -9.33
C SER A 455 35.19 3.48 -10.13
N VAL A 456 34.09 4.19 -10.26
CA VAL A 456 33.97 5.47 -10.98
C VAL A 456 33.69 6.64 -10.04
N ALA A 457 33.97 6.48 -8.75
CA ALA A 457 33.72 7.50 -7.75
C ALA A 457 34.60 8.76 -7.93
N SER A 458 34.07 9.90 -7.56
CA SER A 458 34.79 11.15 -7.35
C SER A 458 35.76 11.03 -6.17
N ALA A 459 36.86 11.78 -6.18
CA ALA A 459 37.79 11.78 -5.07
C ALA A 459 37.12 12.23 -3.78
N GLY A 460 37.22 11.43 -2.71
CA GLY A 460 36.63 11.74 -1.40
C GLY A 460 35.10 11.49 -1.30
N ALA A 461 34.48 10.90 -2.31
CA ALA A 461 33.06 10.59 -2.27
C ALA A 461 32.72 9.59 -1.14
N VAL A 462 31.66 9.91 -0.39
CA VAL A 462 31.12 9.04 0.69
C VAL A 462 30.00 8.18 0.10
N ASN A 463 30.04 6.86 0.36
CA ASN A 463 29.06 5.89 -0.12
C ASN A 463 28.76 5.97 -1.64
N PRO A 464 29.78 6.01 -2.51
CA PRO A 464 29.57 6.17 -3.96
C PRO A 464 28.79 5.01 -4.58
N ASN A 465 28.79 3.82 -3.96
CA ASN A 465 27.97 2.67 -4.36
C ASN A 465 26.47 3.00 -4.41
N LEU A 466 26.02 3.97 -3.63
CA LEU A 466 24.64 4.43 -3.60
C LEU A 466 24.31 5.45 -4.71
N CYS A 467 25.28 5.84 -5.53
CA CYS A 467 25.11 6.88 -6.56
C CYS A 467 24.44 8.15 -6.02
N LEU A 468 24.93 8.66 -4.87
CA LEU A 468 24.45 9.90 -4.30
C LEU A 468 24.84 11.09 -5.18
N THR A 469 24.17 12.21 -5.07
CA THR A 469 24.43 13.41 -5.85
C THR A 469 25.91 13.82 -5.76
N ASN A 470 26.56 14.05 -6.91
CA ASN A 470 27.97 14.42 -7.08
C ASN A 470 29.01 13.36 -6.61
N THR A 471 28.61 12.11 -6.38
CA THR A 471 29.55 11.05 -5.97
C THR A 471 30.26 10.37 -7.14
N LEU A 472 29.77 10.51 -8.38
CA LEU A 472 30.38 9.91 -9.56
C LEU A 472 31.26 10.90 -10.33
N ASP A 473 32.43 10.44 -10.77
CA ASP A 473 33.38 11.18 -11.56
C ASP A 473 33.03 11.12 -13.05
N PRO A 474 32.67 12.24 -13.70
CA PRO A 474 32.31 12.27 -15.11
C PRO A 474 33.38 11.74 -16.03
N ALA A 475 34.68 11.94 -15.70
CA ALA A 475 35.80 11.45 -16.53
C ALA A 475 35.90 9.91 -16.52
N LYS A 476 35.38 9.27 -15.47
CA LYS A 476 35.40 7.82 -15.30
C LYS A 476 34.09 7.14 -15.72
N ALA A 477 32.92 7.80 -15.51
CA ALA A 477 31.61 7.24 -15.73
C ALA A 477 31.07 7.44 -17.15
N ALA A 478 31.53 8.45 -17.86
CA ALA A 478 31.02 8.79 -19.21
C ALA A 478 31.07 7.58 -20.18
N GLY A 479 29.97 7.38 -20.90
CA GLY A 479 29.79 6.29 -21.88
C GLY A 479 29.69 4.88 -21.28
N LYS A 480 29.48 4.73 -19.95
CA LYS A 480 29.42 3.44 -19.27
C LYS A 480 28.06 3.18 -18.69
N ILE A 481 27.74 1.90 -18.47
CA ILE A 481 26.61 1.43 -17.67
C ILE A 481 27.13 1.30 -16.23
N VAL A 482 26.46 1.99 -15.28
CA VAL A 482 26.89 2.06 -13.89
C VAL A 482 26.01 1.16 -13.02
N VAL A 483 26.62 0.35 -12.15
CA VAL A 483 25.89 -0.43 -11.14
C VAL A 483 25.79 0.40 -9.88
N CYS A 484 24.56 0.73 -9.49
CA CYS A 484 24.20 1.44 -8.26
C CYS A 484 23.45 0.54 -7.30
N GLU A 485 23.61 0.73 -5.99
CA GLU A 485 22.87 0.04 -4.95
C GLU A 485 21.72 0.90 -4.43
N ARG A 486 20.64 0.23 -4.01
CA ARG A 486 19.52 0.88 -3.31
C ARG A 486 19.96 1.41 -1.94
N GLY A 487 19.27 2.43 -1.44
CA GLY A 487 19.48 3.04 -0.11
C GLY A 487 19.19 4.53 -0.12
N ILE A 488 19.34 5.21 0.96
CA ILE A 488 19.21 6.59 1.40
C ILE A 488 18.35 7.56 0.51
N ILE A 489 18.67 7.71 -0.81
CA ILE A 489 17.96 8.64 -1.71
C ILE A 489 16.99 7.93 -2.65
N ALA A 490 16.09 8.69 -3.28
CA ALA A 490 15.14 8.18 -4.26
C ALA A 490 15.85 7.45 -5.43
N ARG A 491 15.21 6.43 -5.98
CA ARG A 491 15.76 5.59 -7.05
C ARG A 491 16.04 6.39 -8.32
N VAL A 492 15.16 7.34 -8.64
CA VAL A 492 15.30 8.22 -9.81
C VAL A 492 16.48 9.17 -9.66
N ASP A 493 16.81 9.65 -8.46
CA ASP A 493 17.95 10.53 -8.21
C ASP A 493 19.28 9.84 -8.49
N LYS A 494 19.36 8.52 -8.27
CA LYS A 494 20.53 7.72 -8.61
C LYS A 494 20.78 7.70 -10.12
N SER A 495 19.70 7.56 -10.91
CA SER A 495 19.78 7.62 -12.37
C SER A 495 20.10 9.03 -12.88
N ALA A 496 19.65 10.07 -12.18
CA ALA A 496 20.01 11.46 -12.46
C ALA A 496 21.51 11.70 -12.22
N GLU A 497 22.06 11.14 -11.16
CA GLU A 497 23.51 11.20 -10.90
C GLU A 497 24.31 10.46 -11.98
N VAL A 498 23.86 9.27 -12.40
CA VAL A 498 24.49 8.53 -13.52
C VAL A 498 24.46 9.38 -14.80
N LYS A 499 23.33 10.02 -15.13
CA LYS A 499 23.19 10.93 -16.26
C LYS A 499 24.12 12.14 -16.14
N ARG A 500 24.18 12.79 -14.96
CA ARG A 500 25.05 13.94 -14.68
C ARG A 500 26.51 13.58 -14.94
N ALA A 501 26.93 12.37 -14.56
CA ALA A 501 28.27 11.84 -14.78
C ALA A 501 28.50 11.31 -16.23
N GLY A 502 27.55 11.47 -17.16
CA GLY A 502 27.68 11.03 -18.54
C GLY A 502 27.52 9.52 -18.75
N GLY A 503 27.03 8.78 -17.75
CA GLY A 503 26.71 7.36 -17.90
C GLY A 503 25.55 7.15 -18.86
N ILE A 504 25.56 6.04 -19.60
CA ILE A 504 24.56 5.72 -20.64
C ILE A 504 23.45 4.78 -20.17
N GLY A 505 23.58 4.20 -18.98
CA GLY A 505 22.59 3.30 -18.39
C GLY A 505 22.95 2.96 -16.94
N MET A 506 21.98 2.43 -16.21
CA MET A 506 22.12 2.04 -14.81
C MET A 506 21.60 0.61 -14.60
N VAL A 507 22.32 -0.19 -13.82
CA VAL A 507 21.77 -1.38 -13.15
C VAL A 507 21.57 -1.00 -11.69
N LEU A 508 20.34 -0.98 -11.23
CA LEU A 508 20.00 -0.71 -9.84
C LEU A 508 19.80 -2.02 -9.09
N LEU A 509 20.52 -2.23 -7.99
CA LEU A 509 20.47 -3.46 -7.20
C LEU A 509 19.78 -3.26 -5.86
N ASN A 510 18.82 -4.10 -5.52
CA ASN A 510 18.38 -4.27 -4.14
C ASN A 510 19.53 -4.90 -3.32
N VAL A 511 19.79 -4.36 -2.11
CA VAL A 511 20.81 -4.87 -1.19
C VAL A 511 20.24 -5.88 -0.19
N VAL A 512 18.94 -5.90 -0.01
CA VAL A 512 18.16 -6.85 0.80
C VAL A 512 16.93 -7.27 0.00
N PRO A 513 16.34 -8.44 0.28
CA PRO A 513 15.09 -8.86 -0.36
C PRO A 513 13.99 -7.79 -0.25
N GLY A 514 13.36 -7.47 -1.36
CA GLY A 514 12.30 -6.47 -1.44
C GLY A 514 11.76 -6.36 -2.86
N SER A 515 10.72 -5.54 -3.06
CA SER A 515 10.15 -5.31 -4.39
C SER A 515 11.18 -4.69 -5.34
N THR A 516 11.05 -5.04 -6.61
CA THR A 516 11.68 -4.29 -7.71
C THR A 516 10.66 -3.31 -8.25
N ASP A 517 10.91 -2.03 -8.06
CA ASP A 517 9.95 -0.97 -8.35
C ASP A 517 10.20 -0.42 -9.75
N LEU A 518 9.12 -0.08 -10.47
CA LEU A 518 9.18 0.50 -11.80
C LEU A 518 9.16 2.02 -11.68
N ASP A 519 10.24 2.66 -12.15
CA ASP A 519 10.38 4.11 -12.12
C ASP A 519 10.77 4.65 -13.50
N ALA A 520 10.34 5.88 -13.82
CA ALA A 520 10.76 6.60 -15.01
C ALA A 520 12.16 7.21 -14.81
N HIS A 521 13.19 6.40 -14.94
CA HIS A 521 14.58 6.80 -14.77
C HIS A 521 15.08 7.73 -15.88
N THR A 522 16.04 8.59 -15.57
CA THR A 522 16.64 9.56 -16.51
C THR A 522 17.64 8.96 -17.49
N VAL A 523 18.08 7.73 -17.28
CA VAL A 523 18.85 6.89 -18.20
C VAL A 523 18.22 5.50 -18.26
N PRO A 524 18.39 4.72 -19.35
CA PRO A 524 17.97 3.33 -19.41
C PRO A 524 18.41 2.56 -18.18
N THR A 525 17.45 1.99 -17.43
CA THR A 525 17.72 1.37 -16.12
C THR A 525 16.96 0.06 -15.97
N ILE A 526 17.60 -0.93 -15.36
CA ILE A 526 16.99 -2.18 -14.91
C ILE A 526 17.15 -2.32 -13.41
N HIS A 527 16.05 -2.42 -12.66
CA HIS A 527 16.02 -2.59 -11.22
C HIS A 527 15.95 -4.09 -10.88
N LEU A 528 17.03 -4.64 -10.32
CA LEU A 528 17.20 -6.05 -10.05
C LEU A 528 16.97 -6.43 -8.58
N ASP A 529 16.44 -7.62 -8.36
CA ASP A 529 16.24 -8.24 -7.05
C ASP A 529 17.58 -8.51 -6.33
N ALA A 530 17.57 -8.47 -5.00
CA ALA A 530 18.74 -8.70 -4.14
C ALA A 530 19.43 -10.04 -4.37
N ARG A 531 18.71 -11.06 -4.86
CA ARG A 531 19.29 -12.37 -5.20
C ARG A 531 20.41 -12.28 -6.26
N TYR A 532 20.43 -11.25 -7.06
CA TYR A 532 21.40 -11.01 -8.14
C TYR A 532 22.55 -10.08 -7.72
N HIS A 533 22.43 -9.46 -6.53
CA HIS A 533 23.33 -8.42 -6.03
C HIS A 533 24.83 -8.83 -6.13
N ASP A 534 25.21 -9.89 -5.44
CA ASP A 534 26.62 -10.31 -5.36
C ASP A 534 27.18 -10.75 -6.71
N ALA A 535 26.36 -11.46 -7.50
CA ALA A 535 26.76 -11.95 -8.83
C ALA A 535 27.02 -10.80 -9.82
N VAL A 536 26.13 -9.79 -9.83
CA VAL A 536 26.28 -8.62 -10.73
C VAL A 536 27.43 -7.74 -10.30
N LEU A 537 27.58 -7.45 -9.00
CA LEU A 537 28.71 -6.66 -8.49
C LEU A 537 30.05 -7.34 -8.72
N ALA A 538 30.16 -8.64 -8.44
CA ALA A 538 31.39 -9.39 -8.67
C ALA A 538 31.80 -9.36 -10.15
N TYR A 539 30.82 -9.53 -11.08
CA TYR A 539 31.11 -9.43 -12.50
C TYR A 539 31.49 -8.00 -12.91
N ALA A 540 30.75 -6.98 -12.47
CA ALA A 540 31.02 -5.58 -12.80
C ALA A 540 32.40 -5.08 -12.33
N ALA A 541 32.94 -5.71 -11.29
CA ALA A 541 34.32 -5.45 -10.79
C ALA A 541 35.42 -6.09 -11.64
N THR A 542 35.08 -6.95 -12.62
CA THR A 542 36.09 -7.59 -13.47
C THR A 542 36.58 -6.63 -14.58
N ALA A 543 37.85 -6.75 -14.97
CA ALA A 543 38.42 -5.94 -16.06
C ALA A 543 37.70 -6.25 -17.38
N GLY A 544 37.24 -5.21 -18.08
CA GLY A 544 36.54 -5.34 -19.37
C GLY A 544 35.11 -5.82 -19.27
N ALA A 545 34.48 -5.78 -18.09
CA ALA A 545 33.07 -6.13 -17.90
C ALA A 545 32.14 -5.34 -18.86
N ARG A 546 31.19 -6.01 -19.47
CA ARG A 546 30.20 -5.44 -20.41
C ARG A 546 28.80 -5.91 -20.07
N ALA A 547 27.81 -5.11 -20.42
CA ALA A 547 26.41 -5.48 -20.33
C ALA A 547 25.63 -5.03 -21.55
N THR A 548 24.55 -5.75 -21.86
CA THR A 548 23.58 -5.41 -22.89
C THR A 548 22.18 -5.44 -22.27
N PHE A 549 21.40 -4.39 -22.46
CA PHE A 549 20.00 -4.28 -22.02
C PHE A 549 19.08 -4.61 -23.19
N THR A 550 18.13 -5.50 -22.95
CA THR A 550 17.06 -5.86 -23.89
C THR A 550 15.70 -5.76 -23.20
N PRO A 551 14.64 -5.35 -23.93
CA PRO A 551 13.29 -5.37 -23.35
C PRO A 551 12.87 -6.81 -22.99
N ASP A 552 11.86 -6.90 -22.15
CA ASP A 552 11.21 -8.10 -21.66
C ASP A 552 12.09 -9.02 -20.78
N ASN A 553 11.41 -9.88 -20.02
CA ASN A 553 12.08 -10.89 -19.21
C ASN A 553 12.49 -12.08 -20.09
N THR A 554 13.78 -12.22 -20.34
CA THR A 554 14.39 -13.36 -21.04
C THR A 554 15.21 -14.25 -20.10
N SER A 555 15.12 -14.06 -18.78
CA SER A 555 15.70 -14.94 -17.75
C SER A 555 14.73 -16.06 -17.40
N ASP A 556 15.20 -17.05 -16.64
CA ASP A 556 14.39 -18.19 -16.21
C ASP A 556 13.59 -17.93 -14.89
N TYR A 557 13.52 -16.67 -14.44
CA TYR A 557 12.87 -16.30 -13.19
C TYR A 557 11.83 -15.20 -13.38
N THR A 558 10.63 -15.43 -12.84
CA THR A 558 9.56 -14.43 -12.74
C THR A 558 9.33 -14.11 -11.26
N PRO A 559 9.41 -12.84 -10.83
CA PRO A 559 9.14 -12.45 -9.45
C PRO A 559 7.75 -12.90 -8.99
N PRO A 560 7.63 -13.51 -7.80
CA PRO A 560 6.31 -13.82 -7.23
C PRO A 560 5.51 -12.53 -6.99
N THR A 561 4.21 -12.56 -7.29
CA THR A 561 3.27 -11.47 -7.00
C THR A 561 2.03 -12.00 -6.30
N PRO A 562 1.34 -11.19 -5.44
CA PRO A 562 1.78 -9.89 -4.92
C PRO A 562 2.86 -10.02 -3.84
N GLN A 563 3.81 -9.10 -3.78
CA GLN A 563 4.73 -8.89 -2.66
C GLN A 563 4.45 -7.51 -2.06
N VAL A 564 4.50 -7.35 -0.74
CA VAL A 564 4.43 -6.01 -0.15
C VAL A 564 5.70 -5.24 -0.48
N ALA A 565 5.53 -4.03 -0.99
CA ALA A 565 6.64 -3.18 -1.41
C ALA A 565 7.60 -2.85 -0.25
N GLY A 566 8.88 -2.76 -0.55
CA GLY A 566 9.91 -2.47 0.45
C GLY A 566 9.76 -1.08 1.08
N PHE A 567 9.16 -0.12 0.38
CA PHE A 567 8.89 1.21 0.92
C PHE A 567 7.60 1.27 1.77
N SER A 568 6.67 0.32 1.62
CA SER A 568 5.39 0.35 2.35
C SER A 568 5.63 0.35 3.86
N SER A 569 5.11 1.34 4.56
CA SER A 569 5.20 1.46 6.02
C SER A 569 4.59 0.25 6.73
N ARG A 570 5.11 -0.06 7.92
CA ARG A 570 4.83 -1.27 8.68
C ARG A 570 4.32 -0.96 10.09
N GLY A 571 3.44 -1.81 10.59
CA GLY A 571 3.15 -1.89 12.02
C GLY A 571 4.33 -2.43 12.85
N PRO A 572 4.17 -2.62 14.16
CA PRO A 572 2.98 -2.26 14.93
C PRO A 572 2.79 -0.74 15.08
N VAL A 573 1.56 -0.30 15.27
CA VAL A 573 1.26 1.07 15.73
C VAL A 573 1.65 1.17 17.19
N LEU A 574 2.44 2.17 17.56
CA LEU A 574 2.86 2.37 18.94
C LEU A 574 1.88 3.23 19.74
N ALA A 575 1.11 4.06 19.07
CA ALA A 575 0.25 5.09 19.63
C ALA A 575 -0.79 4.52 20.61
N ASP A 576 -1.37 3.45 20.57
CA ASP A 576 -2.38 2.87 21.48
C ASP A 576 -1.91 1.61 22.20
N GLY A 577 -0.62 1.49 22.46
CA GLY A 577 -0.05 0.31 23.06
C GLY A 577 0.07 -0.88 22.13
N SER A 578 -0.18 -0.71 20.83
CA SER A 578 -0.20 -1.73 19.78
C SER A 578 -1.39 -2.70 19.85
N ASP A 579 -2.53 -2.26 20.42
CA ASP A 579 -3.75 -3.06 20.52
C ASP A 579 -4.65 -2.93 19.27
N ILE A 580 -4.28 -2.08 18.31
CA ILE A 580 -4.86 -2.02 16.96
C ILE A 580 -3.87 -2.54 15.94
N LEU A 581 -4.32 -3.49 15.11
CA LEU A 581 -3.48 -4.05 14.06
C LEU A 581 -3.58 -3.18 12.80
N LYS A 582 -2.44 -2.68 12.35
CA LYS A 582 -2.28 -1.91 11.10
C LYS A 582 -1.01 -2.37 10.36
N PRO A 583 -0.99 -2.25 9.00
CA PRO A 583 -2.08 -1.80 8.13
C PRO A 583 -3.28 -2.73 8.20
N ASP A 584 -4.43 -2.33 7.65
CA ASP A 584 -5.63 -3.17 7.62
C ASP A 584 -5.55 -4.21 6.48
N ILE A 585 -5.05 -3.79 5.32
CA ILE A 585 -5.07 -4.57 4.07
C ILE A 585 -3.96 -4.11 3.12
N SER A 586 -3.63 -4.89 2.11
CA SER A 586 -2.76 -4.47 1.01
C SER A 586 -3.48 -4.51 -0.35
N ALA A 587 -3.06 -3.64 -1.26
CA ALA A 587 -3.60 -3.52 -2.60
C ALA A 587 -2.49 -3.16 -3.62
N PRO A 588 -2.73 -3.24 -4.94
CA PRO A 588 -1.76 -2.84 -5.95
C PRO A 588 -1.27 -1.41 -5.73
N GLY A 589 0.05 -1.22 -5.56
CA GLY A 589 0.66 0.07 -5.28
C GLY A 589 2.05 0.25 -5.90
N VAL A 590 2.49 -0.70 -6.74
CA VAL A 590 3.79 -0.62 -7.42
C VAL A 590 3.57 -0.63 -8.92
N ALA A 591 4.18 0.31 -9.61
CA ALA A 591 4.11 0.43 -11.07
C ALA A 591 2.66 0.59 -11.59
N ILE A 592 1.88 1.41 -10.95
CA ILE A 592 0.50 1.69 -11.35
C ILE A 592 0.52 2.75 -12.45
N LEU A 593 -0.05 2.39 -13.61
CA LEU A 593 -0.23 3.31 -14.73
C LEU A 593 -1.58 4.02 -14.61
N ALA A 594 -1.54 5.33 -14.54
CA ALA A 594 -2.73 6.17 -14.48
C ALA A 594 -2.44 7.58 -15.04
N ASP A 595 -3.37 8.51 -14.89
CA ASP A 595 -3.24 9.87 -15.43
C ASP A 595 -2.17 10.67 -14.68
N GLY A 596 -1.50 11.58 -15.40
CA GLY A 596 -0.62 12.61 -14.84
C GLY A 596 -1.21 14.00 -14.98
N ALA A 597 -0.50 15.01 -14.50
CA ALA A 597 -0.89 16.41 -14.64
C ALA A 597 -0.62 16.95 -16.05
N ASN A 598 -1.47 17.90 -16.50
CA ASN A 598 -1.25 18.70 -17.69
C ASN A 598 -1.80 20.13 -17.51
N ALA A 599 -1.19 21.09 -18.20
CA ALA A 599 -1.73 22.46 -18.28
C ALA A 599 -3.04 22.48 -19.05
N ALA A 600 -3.87 23.52 -18.87
CA ALA A 600 -5.12 23.69 -19.59
C ALA A 600 -4.89 23.69 -21.11
N GLY A 601 -5.67 22.89 -21.84
CA GLY A 601 -5.53 22.68 -23.28
C GLY A 601 -4.28 21.89 -23.67
N GLY A 602 -3.50 21.34 -22.73
CA GLY A 602 -2.38 20.43 -23.00
C GLY A 602 -2.85 19.05 -23.42
N ASN A 603 -1.91 18.25 -23.95
CA ASN A 603 -2.19 16.86 -24.24
C ASN A 603 -2.35 16.05 -22.93
N PRO A 604 -3.24 15.06 -22.89
CA PRO A 604 -3.31 14.13 -21.75
C PRO A 604 -1.96 13.49 -21.46
N THR A 605 -1.60 13.40 -20.20
CA THR A 605 -0.37 12.75 -19.74
C THR A 605 -0.71 11.53 -18.90
N PHE A 606 0.16 10.55 -18.96
CA PHE A 606 0.08 9.30 -18.18
C PHE A 606 1.44 9.01 -17.58
N GLU A 607 1.43 8.38 -16.41
CA GLU A 607 2.67 8.04 -15.74
C GLU A 607 2.55 6.76 -14.90
N PHE A 608 3.70 6.15 -14.61
CA PHE A 608 3.80 5.04 -13.66
C PHE A 608 4.22 5.60 -12.31
N LEU A 609 3.38 5.43 -11.30
CA LEU A 609 3.73 5.77 -9.93
C LEU A 609 3.75 4.54 -9.03
N SER A 610 4.54 4.63 -7.95
CA SER A 610 4.66 3.59 -6.92
C SER A 610 4.57 4.24 -5.54
N GLY A 611 3.63 3.79 -4.73
CA GLY A 611 3.39 4.30 -3.39
C GLY A 611 2.20 3.61 -2.73
N THR A 612 2.10 3.71 -1.42
CA THR A 612 0.85 3.41 -0.70
C THR A 612 -0.27 4.34 -1.14
N SER A 613 0.09 5.51 -1.67
CA SER A 613 -0.80 6.46 -2.35
C SER A 613 -1.49 5.88 -3.58
N MET A 614 -0.89 4.89 -4.26
CA MET A 614 -1.50 4.20 -5.40
C MET A 614 -2.31 2.98 -4.94
N ALA A 615 -1.99 2.42 -3.76
CA ALA A 615 -2.75 1.32 -3.16
C ALA A 615 -4.08 1.78 -2.56
N ALA A 616 -4.10 2.93 -1.89
CA ALA A 616 -5.31 3.50 -1.27
C ALA A 616 -6.46 3.70 -2.27
N PRO A 617 -6.26 4.31 -3.47
CA PRO A 617 -7.34 4.50 -4.43
C PRO A 617 -7.89 3.19 -5.02
N HIS A 618 -7.13 2.09 -5.04
CA HIS A 618 -7.69 0.78 -5.38
C HIS A 618 -8.73 0.34 -4.35
N ILE A 619 -8.45 0.50 -3.07
CA ILE A 619 -9.39 0.19 -1.97
C ILE A 619 -10.57 1.16 -1.99
N ALA A 620 -10.35 2.46 -2.25
CA ALA A 620 -11.45 3.43 -2.42
C ALA A 620 -12.36 3.02 -3.59
N GLY A 621 -11.79 2.67 -4.75
CA GLY A 621 -12.54 2.18 -5.91
C GLY A 621 -13.32 0.90 -5.62
N LEU A 622 -12.73 -0.04 -4.87
CA LEU A 622 -13.42 -1.26 -4.44
C LEU A 622 -14.57 -0.96 -3.46
N ALA A 623 -14.42 0.05 -2.60
CA ALA A 623 -15.51 0.52 -1.74
C ALA A 623 -16.66 1.13 -2.56
N LEU A 624 -16.34 1.89 -3.63
CA LEU A 624 -17.36 2.40 -4.58
C LEU A 624 -18.11 1.25 -5.27
N LEU A 625 -17.41 0.15 -5.63
CA LEU A 625 -18.06 -1.04 -6.19
C LEU A 625 -18.97 -1.72 -5.16
N TYR A 626 -18.50 -1.85 -3.92
CA TYR A 626 -19.30 -2.47 -2.84
C TYR A 626 -20.57 -1.69 -2.59
N LEU A 627 -20.49 -0.36 -2.47
CA LEU A 627 -21.63 0.54 -2.29
C LEU A 627 -22.56 0.53 -3.51
N GLY A 628 -22.06 0.31 -4.72
CA GLY A 628 -22.87 0.12 -5.92
C GLY A 628 -23.80 -1.09 -5.85
N VAL A 629 -23.47 -2.10 -5.03
CA VAL A 629 -24.27 -3.31 -4.76
C VAL A 629 -25.04 -3.20 -3.44
N HIS A 630 -24.41 -2.61 -2.43
CA HIS A 630 -24.92 -2.44 -1.06
C HIS A 630 -24.94 -0.95 -0.66
N PRO A 631 -25.89 -0.15 -1.20
CA PRO A 631 -25.84 1.33 -1.07
C PRO A 631 -25.92 1.86 0.36
N ASN A 632 -26.38 1.05 1.31
CA ASN A 632 -26.51 1.41 2.73
C ASN A 632 -25.45 0.73 3.61
N ALA A 633 -24.40 0.16 3.02
CA ALA A 633 -23.34 -0.50 3.81
C ALA A 633 -22.58 0.50 4.66
N ALA A 634 -22.37 0.16 5.94
CA ALA A 634 -21.56 0.97 6.84
C ALA A 634 -20.04 0.87 6.49
N PRO A 635 -19.22 1.88 6.82
CA PRO A 635 -17.77 1.83 6.61
C PRO A 635 -17.12 0.58 7.20
N SER A 636 -17.52 0.15 8.40
CA SER A 636 -17.03 -1.07 9.06
C SER A 636 -17.42 -2.35 8.34
N GLU A 637 -18.59 -2.37 7.68
CA GLU A 637 -19.04 -3.50 6.85
C GLU A 637 -18.08 -3.69 5.66
N ILE A 638 -17.82 -2.62 4.92
CA ILE A 638 -16.93 -2.62 3.76
C ILE A 638 -15.52 -3.05 4.17
N LYS A 639 -14.99 -2.44 5.23
CA LYS A 639 -13.67 -2.77 5.80
C LYS A 639 -13.60 -4.25 6.19
N SER A 640 -14.58 -4.74 6.93
CA SER A 640 -14.65 -6.14 7.37
C SER A 640 -14.73 -7.10 6.19
N ALA A 641 -15.58 -6.83 5.21
CA ALA A 641 -15.73 -7.66 4.02
C ALA A 641 -14.42 -7.82 3.25
N MET A 642 -13.67 -6.72 3.05
CA MET A 642 -12.37 -6.73 2.37
C MET A 642 -11.31 -7.50 3.19
N MET A 643 -11.23 -7.26 4.50
CA MET A 643 -10.22 -7.87 5.36
C MET A 643 -10.42 -9.38 5.52
N THR A 644 -11.66 -9.83 5.75
CA THR A 644 -11.94 -11.24 6.07
C THR A 644 -11.80 -12.18 4.87
N THR A 645 -11.83 -11.64 3.66
CA THR A 645 -11.69 -12.39 2.40
C THR A 645 -10.31 -12.25 1.75
N ALA A 646 -9.44 -11.41 2.30
CA ALA A 646 -8.09 -11.18 1.80
C ALA A 646 -7.22 -12.45 1.83
N TYR A 647 -6.23 -12.54 0.93
CA TYR A 647 -5.28 -13.64 0.87
C TYR A 647 -3.83 -13.15 1.14
N ASN A 648 -2.98 -14.07 1.62
CA ASN A 648 -1.61 -13.70 1.95
C ASN A 648 -0.81 -13.27 0.72
N THR A 649 -0.02 -12.22 0.86
CA THR A 649 1.04 -11.85 -0.08
C THR A 649 2.17 -12.88 -0.04
N LYS A 650 3.14 -12.76 -0.93
CA LYS A 650 4.30 -13.65 -1.02
C LYS A 650 5.59 -12.91 -0.69
N ASP A 651 6.59 -13.63 -0.24
CA ASP A 651 7.97 -13.15 -0.20
C ASP A 651 8.68 -13.37 -1.55
N GLY A 652 9.94 -12.92 -1.67
CA GLY A 652 10.74 -13.09 -2.89
C GLY A 652 11.03 -14.55 -3.26
N ALA A 653 10.82 -15.51 -2.35
CA ALA A 653 10.90 -16.95 -2.61
C ALA A 653 9.56 -17.59 -3.01
N GLY A 654 8.48 -16.80 -3.01
CA GLY A 654 7.11 -17.28 -3.31
C GLY A 654 6.39 -17.86 -2.10
N THR A 655 6.96 -17.80 -0.89
CA THR A 655 6.34 -18.25 0.35
C THR A 655 5.30 -17.24 0.82
N ALA A 656 4.17 -17.72 1.35
CA ALA A 656 3.14 -16.86 1.91
C ALA A 656 3.66 -16.06 3.11
N VAL A 657 3.51 -14.74 3.08
CA VAL A 657 3.79 -13.86 4.22
C VAL A 657 2.70 -14.05 5.27
N THR A 658 3.11 -14.27 6.52
CA THR A 658 2.18 -14.45 7.65
C THR A 658 2.25 -13.34 8.68
N ASP A 659 3.17 -12.38 8.51
CA ASP A 659 3.29 -11.23 9.39
C ASP A 659 2.22 -10.18 9.02
N PRO A 660 1.24 -9.92 9.90
CA PRO A 660 0.16 -8.99 9.61
C PRO A 660 0.62 -7.52 9.70
N PHE A 661 1.74 -7.20 10.33
CA PHE A 661 2.29 -5.85 10.34
C PHE A 661 2.87 -5.44 8.98
N VAL A 662 3.10 -6.43 8.10
CA VAL A 662 3.56 -6.21 6.73
C VAL A 662 2.39 -5.97 5.78
N GLN A 663 1.35 -6.79 5.85
CA GLN A 663 0.31 -6.93 4.83
C GLN A 663 -1.12 -6.67 5.33
N GLY A 664 -1.31 -6.42 6.64
CA GLY A 664 -2.64 -6.42 7.24
C GLY A 664 -3.28 -7.80 7.19
N ALA A 665 -4.54 -7.85 6.83
CA ALA A 665 -5.26 -9.09 6.55
C ALA A 665 -4.76 -9.83 5.29
N GLY A 666 -3.94 -9.18 4.46
CA GLY A 666 -3.41 -9.72 3.21
C GLY A 666 -3.74 -8.84 2.02
N HIS A 667 -3.57 -9.37 0.81
CA HIS A 667 -3.97 -8.69 -0.42
C HIS A 667 -5.48 -8.80 -0.62
N VAL A 668 -6.13 -7.71 -1.01
CA VAL A 668 -7.57 -7.65 -1.24
C VAL A 668 -8.01 -8.63 -2.34
N ASP A 669 -9.14 -9.31 -2.13
CA ASP A 669 -9.76 -10.23 -3.11
C ASP A 669 -11.18 -9.77 -3.48
N PRO A 670 -11.33 -8.94 -4.52
CA PRO A 670 -12.66 -8.44 -4.91
C PRO A 670 -13.59 -9.52 -5.44
N THR A 671 -13.09 -10.69 -5.78
CA THR A 671 -13.92 -11.79 -6.26
C THR A 671 -14.71 -12.47 -5.13
N LYS A 672 -14.36 -12.18 -3.85
CA LYS A 672 -14.97 -12.80 -2.67
C LYS A 672 -15.68 -11.84 -1.73
N TYR A 673 -15.25 -10.58 -1.66
CA TYR A 673 -15.67 -9.67 -0.61
C TYR A 673 -17.17 -9.29 -0.63
N PHE A 674 -17.89 -9.51 -1.72
CA PHE A 674 -19.36 -9.32 -1.76
C PHE A 674 -20.14 -10.36 -0.95
N ASN A 675 -19.55 -11.51 -0.64
CA ASN A 675 -20.14 -12.58 0.16
C ASN A 675 -19.14 -13.10 1.20
N PRO A 676 -18.75 -12.28 2.19
CA PRO A 676 -17.68 -12.62 3.11
C PRO A 676 -18.05 -13.72 4.11
N GLY A 677 -19.33 -14.04 4.27
CA GLY A 677 -19.85 -15.00 5.25
C GLY A 677 -20.15 -14.37 6.60
N LEU A 678 -19.15 -13.76 7.23
CA LEU A 678 -19.30 -13.04 8.51
C LEU A 678 -18.67 -11.65 8.43
N LEU A 679 -19.30 -10.69 9.10
CA LEU A 679 -18.91 -9.30 9.19
C LEU A 679 -18.66 -8.91 10.65
N TYR A 680 -17.58 -8.18 10.91
CA TYR A 680 -17.28 -7.51 12.18
C TYR A 680 -17.72 -6.05 12.06
N LEU A 681 -18.86 -5.71 12.67
CA LEU A 681 -19.44 -4.37 12.58
C LEU A 681 -19.07 -3.57 13.83
N ASN A 682 -18.69 -2.32 13.64
CA ASN A 682 -18.45 -1.34 14.68
C ASN A 682 -18.88 0.05 14.18
N GLY A 683 -19.06 0.99 15.10
CA GLY A 683 -19.56 2.30 14.76
C GLY A 683 -19.17 3.35 15.80
N THR A 684 -19.77 4.54 15.70
CA THR A 684 -19.41 5.71 16.49
C THR A 684 -19.36 5.44 18.01
N ALA A 685 -20.31 4.68 18.55
CA ALA A 685 -20.31 4.37 19.99
C ALA A 685 -19.12 3.50 20.41
N ASP A 686 -18.75 2.52 19.56
CA ASP A 686 -17.59 1.66 19.81
C ASP A 686 -16.28 2.46 19.71
N TRP A 687 -16.18 3.41 18.78
CA TRP A 687 -15.02 4.27 18.59
C TRP A 687 -14.84 5.23 19.78
N TYR A 688 -15.91 5.81 20.31
CA TYR A 688 -15.84 6.60 21.54
C TYR A 688 -15.45 5.75 22.77
N SER A 689 -15.93 4.52 22.86
CA SER A 689 -15.50 3.58 23.92
C SER A 689 -14.00 3.24 23.80
N TYR A 690 -13.48 3.09 22.57
CA TYR A 690 -12.06 2.93 22.29
C TYR A 690 -11.27 4.18 22.72
N ILE A 691 -11.68 5.39 22.29
CA ILE A 691 -11.03 6.66 22.63
C ILE A 691 -10.99 6.85 24.16
N GLN A 692 -12.08 6.53 24.88
CA GLN A 692 -12.10 6.54 26.35
C GLN A 692 -11.14 5.50 26.92
N GLY A 693 -11.00 4.34 26.28
CA GLY A 693 -10.11 3.25 26.68
C GLY A 693 -8.62 3.60 26.57
N ILE A 694 -8.22 4.40 25.57
CA ILE A 694 -6.85 4.91 25.43
C ILE A 694 -6.56 6.16 26.26
N GLY A 695 -7.51 6.61 27.11
CA GLY A 695 -7.28 7.62 28.15
C GLY A 695 -7.84 9.01 27.88
N TYR A 696 -8.53 9.25 26.74
CA TYR A 696 -9.21 10.52 26.49
C TYR A 696 -10.61 10.52 27.10
N ASP A 697 -10.97 11.59 27.81
CA ASP A 697 -12.31 11.72 28.40
C ASP A 697 -13.32 12.24 27.37
N VAL A 698 -14.11 11.31 26.83
CA VAL A 698 -15.19 11.60 25.88
C VAL A 698 -16.58 11.21 26.42
N GLY A 699 -16.66 10.89 27.73
CA GLY A 699 -17.91 10.55 28.41
C GLY A 699 -18.48 9.18 28.02
N ALA A 700 -17.70 8.30 27.42
CA ALA A 700 -18.10 6.95 27.04
C ALA A 700 -17.67 5.91 28.09
N THR A 701 -18.23 4.70 28.02
CA THR A 701 -17.72 3.58 28.80
C THR A 701 -16.44 3.07 28.18
N PRO A 702 -15.28 3.07 28.86
CA PRO A 702 -14.03 2.62 28.27
C PRO A 702 -14.04 1.14 27.95
N ILE A 703 -13.44 0.75 26.84
CA ILE A 703 -13.09 -0.61 26.51
C ILE A 703 -11.57 -0.72 26.41
N ASP A 704 -11.04 -1.91 26.67
CA ASP A 704 -9.69 -2.23 26.25
C ASP A 704 -9.64 -2.13 24.71
N PRO A 705 -8.67 -1.42 24.13
CA PRO A 705 -8.59 -1.23 22.66
C PRO A 705 -8.59 -2.54 21.88
N SER A 706 -7.98 -3.62 22.43
CA SER A 706 -7.99 -4.96 21.86
C SER A 706 -9.40 -5.55 21.70
N ASN A 707 -10.40 -5.06 22.46
CA ASN A 707 -11.81 -5.46 22.38
C ASN A 707 -12.63 -4.69 21.35
N LEU A 708 -12.07 -3.68 20.67
CA LEU A 708 -12.77 -3.03 19.57
C LEU A 708 -13.12 -4.07 18.48
N ASN A 709 -14.39 -4.11 18.04
CA ASN A 709 -14.92 -5.18 17.17
C ASN A 709 -14.39 -5.10 15.73
N LEU A 710 -13.08 -5.27 15.56
CA LEU A 710 -12.39 -5.28 14.26
C LEU A 710 -12.24 -6.70 13.71
N ALA A 711 -12.07 -6.81 12.39
CA ALA A 711 -11.76 -8.05 11.68
C ALA A 711 -10.31 -8.55 11.92
N SER A 712 -9.56 -7.89 12.78
CA SER A 712 -8.22 -8.26 13.26
C SER A 712 -8.19 -8.25 14.79
N ILE A 713 -7.19 -8.88 15.39
CA ILE A 713 -6.99 -8.86 16.84
C ILE A 713 -5.51 -8.58 17.09
N ALA A 714 -5.23 -7.52 17.86
CA ALA A 714 -3.90 -7.25 18.40
C ALA A 714 -3.97 -7.16 19.93
N ILE A 715 -2.93 -7.65 20.61
CA ILE A 715 -2.69 -7.50 22.04
C ILE A 715 -1.23 -7.08 22.20
N GLY A 716 -1.00 -5.82 22.50
CA GLY A 716 0.35 -5.23 22.66
C GLY A 716 1.02 -5.59 23.99
N THR A 717 0.25 -6.00 25.00
CA THR A 717 0.74 -6.22 26.39
C THR A 717 0.07 -7.39 27.09
N LEU A 718 0.19 -8.63 26.54
CA LEU A 718 -0.35 -9.80 27.20
C LEU A 718 0.43 -10.12 28.48
N THR A 719 -0.14 -9.88 29.66
CA THR A 719 0.43 -10.15 30.99
C THR A 719 0.01 -11.49 31.59
N GLY A 720 -0.13 -12.52 30.76
CA GLY A 720 -0.48 -13.88 31.21
C GLY A 720 -1.64 -14.44 30.44
N ALA A 721 -2.86 -14.09 30.78
CA ALA A 721 -4.08 -14.45 30.06
C ALA A 721 -4.95 -13.23 29.84
N GLU A 722 -5.59 -13.17 28.67
CA GLU A 722 -6.53 -12.12 28.29
C GLU A 722 -7.67 -12.72 27.48
N THR A 723 -8.87 -12.16 27.65
CA THR A 723 -10.06 -12.63 26.94
C THR A 723 -10.62 -11.50 26.09
N ILE A 724 -10.64 -11.70 24.79
CA ILE A 724 -11.18 -10.80 23.79
C ILE A 724 -12.61 -11.22 23.43
N THR A 725 -13.51 -10.27 23.37
CA THR A 725 -14.87 -10.48 22.89
C THR A 725 -15.01 -9.95 21.46
N ARG A 726 -15.71 -10.67 20.60
CA ARG A 726 -16.07 -10.27 19.25
C ARG A 726 -17.53 -10.61 18.96
N THR A 727 -18.17 -9.77 18.17
CA THR A 727 -19.50 -10.01 17.62
C THR A 727 -19.42 -10.04 16.11
N VAL A 728 -19.97 -11.08 15.50
CA VAL A 728 -20.04 -11.21 14.05
C VAL A 728 -21.51 -11.24 13.60
N THR A 729 -21.76 -10.60 12.45
CA THR A 729 -23.05 -10.62 11.77
C THR A 729 -22.92 -11.46 10.51
N SER A 730 -23.80 -12.44 10.33
CA SER A 730 -23.72 -13.33 9.17
C SER A 730 -24.32 -12.68 7.90
N THR A 731 -23.70 -12.99 6.75
CA THR A 731 -24.26 -12.62 5.43
C THR A 731 -25.05 -13.78 4.80
N GLN A 732 -25.09 -14.94 5.45
CA GLN A 732 -25.77 -16.14 4.97
C GLN A 732 -26.15 -17.06 6.14
N ALA A 733 -27.11 -17.96 5.93
CA ALA A 733 -27.38 -19.06 6.87
C ALA A 733 -26.22 -20.06 6.85
N GLY A 734 -25.93 -20.70 7.98
CA GLY A 734 -24.93 -21.77 8.07
C GLY A 734 -24.30 -21.90 9.46
N ASP A 735 -23.56 -22.98 9.63
CA ASP A 735 -22.78 -23.26 10.82
C ASP A 735 -21.31 -22.94 10.53
N PHE A 736 -20.72 -22.04 11.31
CA PHE A 736 -19.32 -21.62 11.21
C PHE A 736 -18.52 -22.20 12.37
N THR A 737 -17.48 -22.95 12.04
CA THR A 737 -16.57 -23.56 13.04
C THR A 737 -15.28 -22.78 13.12
N ALA A 738 -14.83 -22.46 14.33
CA ALA A 738 -13.60 -21.73 14.60
C ALA A 738 -12.37 -22.63 14.58
N ALA A 739 -11.25 -22.09 14.04
CA ALA A 739 -9.92 -22.61 14.26
C ALA A 739 -8.96 -21.44 14.51
N VAL A 740 -8.10 -21.57 15.52
CA VAL A 740 -7.06 -20.58 15.85
C VAL A 740 -5.70 -21.21 15.73
N ASN A 741 -4.78 -20.52 15.07
CA ASN A 741 -3.38 -20.93 14.99
C ASN A 741 -2.50 -19.71 15.32
N ILE A 742 -1.84 -19.76 16.48
CA ILE A 742 -0.85 -18.76 16.91
C ILE A 742 0.26 -19.42 17.72
N PRO A 743 1.53 -19.40 17.24
CA PRO A 743 2.63 -20.13 17.88
C PRO A 743 2.91 -19.62 19.30
N GLY A 744 3.00 -20.56 20.25
CA GLY A 744 3.38 -20.26 21.64
C GLY A 744 2.31 -19.57 22.49
N ILE A 745 1.08 -19.44 21.98
CA ILE A 745 -0.10 -18.93 22.68
C ILE A 745 -1.19 -20.02 22.64
N ALA A 746 -1.73 -20.42 23.76
CA ALA A 746 -2.95 -21.19 23.81
C ALA A 746 -4.14 -20.24 23.60
N ALA A 747 -5.04 -20.59 22.68
CA ALA A 747 -6.23 -19.81 22.38
C ALA A 747 -7.48 -20.70 22.42
N VAL A 748 -8.50 -20.28 23.18
CA VAL A 748 -9.76 -21.03 23.35
C VAL A 748 -10.91 -20.13 22.90
N VAL A 749 -11.60 -20.55 21.83
CA VAL A 749 -12.78 -19.85 21.30
C VAL A 749 -14.06 -20.41 21.93
N THR A 750 -14.93 -19.56 22.45
CA THR A 750 -16.18 -19.96 23.09
C THR A 750 -17.35 -19.08 22.64
N PRO A 751 -18.39 -19.61 22.01
CA PRO A 751 -18.47 -20.98 21.50
C PRO A 751 -17.54 -21.19 20.29
N SER A 752 -17.07 -22.42 20.06
CA SER A 752 -16.22 -22.77 18.91
C SER A 752 -17.01 -23.01 17.62
N MET A 753 -18.34 -22.98 17.69
CA MET A 753 -19.26 -23.03 16.56
C MET A 753 -20.38 -21.99 16.72
N LEU A 754 -20.64 -21.24 15.66
CA LEU A 754 -21.72 -20.26 15.58
C LEU A 754 -22.72 -20.70 14.50
N SER A 755 -23.99 -20.80 14.87
CA SER A 755 -25.08 -21.19 13.97
C SER A 755 -25.96 -19.98 13.63
N PHE A 756 -26.22 -19.79 12.35
CA PHE A 756 -27.09 -18.72 11.82
C PHE A 756 -28.20 -19.31 10.97
N SER A 757 -29.43 -18.94 11.25
CA SER A 757 -30.60 -19.39 10.48
C SER A 757 -30.85 -18.54 9.21
N ARG A 758 -30.32 -17.32 9.19
CA ARG A 758 -30.44 -16.37 8.06
C ARG A 758 -29.35 -15.31 8.09
N ALA A 759 -29.19 -14.59 6.98
CA ALA A 759 -28.38 -13.36 6.94
C ALA A 759 -28.89 -12.29 7.92
N GLY A 760 -28.00 -11.44 8.43
CA GLY A 760 -28.28 -10.37 9.37
C GLY A 760 -28.35 -10.79 10.83
N GLU A 761 -28.21 -12.07 11.17
CA GLU A 761 -28.13 -12.51 12.57
C GLU A 761 -26.75 -12.25 13.15
N ALA A 762 -26.69 -11.67 14.36
CA ALA A 762 -25.47 -11.42 15.11
C ALA A 762 -25.25 -12.50 16.19
N ARG A 763 -24.00 -12.89 16.40
CA ARG A 763 -23.56 -13.81 17.47
C ARG A 763 -22.23 -13.32 18.03
N SER A 764 -22.11 -13.38 19.34
CA SER A 764 -20.87 -13.06 20.05
C SER A 764 -20.12 -14.32 20.42
N PHE A 765 -18.80 -14.20 20.46
CA PHE A 765 -17.88 -15.22 20.94
C PHE A 765 -16.74 -14.57 21.72
N THR A 766 -16.06 -15.36 22.54
CA THR A 766 -14.86 -14.93 23.24
C THR A 766 -13.66 -15.77 22.81
N ILE A 767 -12.47 -15.18 22.86
CA ILE A 767 -11.22 -15.88 22.68
C ILE A 767 -10.37 -15.62 23.93
N ALA A 768 -10.06 -16.68 24.70
CA ALA A 768 -9.14 -16.59 25.81
C ALA A 768 -7.74 -16.95 25.33
N PHE A 769 -6.83 -15.99 25.35
CA PHE A 769 -5.41 -16.15 25.02
C PHE A 769 -4.60 -16.34 26.29
N THR A 770 -3.69 -17.33 26.28
CA THR A 770 -2.79 -17.60 27.39
C THR A 770 -1.40 -17.90 26.83
N ARG A 771 -0.37 -17.19 27.30
CA ARG A 771 1.00 -17.46 26.90
C ARG A 771 1.43 -18.84 27.36
N THR A 772 2.07 -19.62 26.45
CA THR A 772 2.73 -20.89 26.73
C THR A 772 4.24 -20.79 26.52
N THR A 773 4.72 -20.77 25.29
CA THR A 773 6.14 -20.74 24.93
C THR A 773 6.54 -19.52 24.09
N ALA A 774 5.62 -18.64 23.74
CA ALA A 774 5.93 -17.43 22.97
C ALA A 774 6.97 -16.57 23.72
N ALA A 775 7.92 -16.00 22.97
CA ALA A 775 8.96 -15.16 23.53
C ALA A 775 8.36 -13.89 24.16
N LEU A 776 8.86 -13.48 25.32
CA LEU A 776 8.47 -12.23 25.96
C LEU A 776 9.00 -11.05 25.13
N ASP A 777 8.26 -9.93 25.16
CA ASP A 777 8.57 -8.65 24.53
C ASP A 777 8.74 -8.75 23.00
N LYS A 778 8.15 -9.77 22.39
CA LYS A 778 8.10 -9.97 20.93
C LYS A 778 6.69 -10.36 20.50
N PHE A 779 6.25 -9.78 19.39
CA PHE A 779 5.01 -10.22 18.77
C PHE A 779 5.14 -11.63 18.21
N THR A 780 4.10 -12.41 18.39
CA THR A 780 3.82 -13.66 17.67
C THR A 780 2.56 -13.46 16.83
N SER A 781 2.61 -13.89 15.58
CA SER A 781 1.52 -13.71 14.63
C SER A 781 0.78 -15.01 14.36
N GLY A 782 -0.50 -14.88 14.05
CA GLY A 782 -1.36 -16.02 13.78
C GLY A 782 -2.64 -15.64 13.06
N SER A 783 -3.62 -16.52 13.07
CA SER A 783 -4.95 -16.26 12.51
C SER A 783 -6.05 -17.02 13.27
N LEU A 784 -7.23 -16.36 13.33
CA LEU A 784 -8.51 -17.00 13.59
C LEU A 784 -9.20 -17.21 12.24
N THR A 785 -9.75 -18.40 12.01
CA THR A 785 -10.60 -18.70 10.85
C THR A 785 -11.93 -19.25 11.29
N TRP A 786 -13.01 -18.78 10.65
CA TRP A 786 -14.34 -19.37 10.73
C TRP A 786 -14.64 -20.04 9.39
N THR A 787 -15.07 -21.30 9.40
CA THR A 787 -15.31 -22.05 8.16
C THR A 787 -16.73 -22.61 8.13
N SER A 788 -17.43 -22.38 7.01
CA SER A 788 -18.75 -22.94 6.71
C SER A 788 -18.79 -23.37 5.25
N GLY A 789 -18.76 -24.68 4.99
CA GLY A 789 -18.61 -25.21 3.63
C GLY A 789 -17.35 -24.68 2.95
N ASN A 790 -17.51 -23.97 1.84
CA ASN A 790 -16.38 -23.34 1.12
C ASN A 790 -16.09 -21.89 1.56
N THR A 791 -16.89 -21.33 2.46
CA THR A 791 -16.71 -19.96 2.97
C THR A 791 -15.68 -19.99 4.09
N VAL A 792 -14.63 -19.20 3.96
CA VAL A 792 -13.57 -19.02 4.95
C VAL A 792 -13.47 -17.54 5.31
N VAL A 793 -13.69 -17.22 6.57
CA VAL A 793 -13.59 -15.88 7.15
C VAL A 793 -12.33 -15.85 7.99
N ARG A 794 -11.32 -15.07 7.58
CA ARG A 794 -10.01 -15.03 8.23
C ARG A 794 -9.76 -13.70 8.93
N SER A 795 -9.31 -13.77 10.17
CA SER A 795 -8.89 -12.61 10.98
C SER A 795 -7.42 -12.78 11.39
N PRO A 796 -6.52 -11.86 11.06
CA PRO A 796 -5.13 -11.90 11.51
C PRO A 796 -5.02 -11.62 13.00
N LEU A 797 -4.04 -12.24 13.66
CA LEU A 797 -3.72 -12.10 15.07
C LEU A 797 -2.27 -11.63 15.24
N ALA A 798 -2.04 -10.70 16.17
CA ALA A 798 -0.71 -10.27 16.61
C ALA A 798 -0.70 -10.07 18.12
N ILE A 799 0.05 -10.89 18.86
CA ILE A 799 0.06 -10.88 20.33
C ILE A 799 1.50 -10.75 20.84
N LYS A 800 1.73 -9.80 21.73
CA LYS A 800 3.01 -9.59 22.40
C LYS A 800 2.90 -9.91 23.90
N PRO A 801 3.34 -11.08 24.34
CA PRO A 801 3.52 -11.36 25.77
C PRO A 801 4.62 -10.45 26.33
N VAL A 802 4.38 -9.83 27.49
CA VAL A 802 5.34 -8.92 28.13
C VAL A 802 5.78 -9.46 29.49
N ALA A 803 7.01 -9.10 29.89
CA ALA A 803 7.51 -9.47 31.21
C ALA A 803 6.77 -8.71 32.33
N ILE A 804 6.41 -7.46 32.06
CA ILE A 804 5.63 -6.57 32.95
C ILE A 804 4.97 -5.48 32.12
N ALA A 805 3.73 -5.16 32.39
CA ALA A 805 3.07 -3.94 31.96
C ALA A 805 3.20 -2.88 33.06
N ALA A 806 3.78 -1.73 32.71
CA ALA A 806 3.99 -0.61 33.61
C ALA A 806 3.69 0.71 32.88
N PRO A 807 3.18 1.72 33.56
CA PRO A 807 2.97 3.03 32.95
C PRO A 807 4.32 3.65 32.51
N ALA A 808 4.35 4.31 31.36
CA ALA A 808 5.55 4.97 30.84
C ALA A 808 6.03 6.09 31.79
N SER A 809 5.09 6.82 32.41
CA SER A 809 5.38 7.86 33.39
C SER A 809 4.36 7.88 34.54
N ALA A 810 4.76 8.49 35.64
CA ALA A 810 3.89 8.84 36.76
C ALA A 810 4.32 10.19 37.31
N SER A 811 3.37 11.05 37.62
CA SER A 811 3.62 12.44 38.01
C SER A 811 3.25 12.72 39.48
N GLY A 812 4.01 13.61 40.10
CA GLY A 812 3.72 14.07 41.44
C GLY A 812 4.11 15.52 41.65
N ILE A 813 3.58 16.12 42.71
CA ILE A 813 3.71 17.56 43.01
C ILE A 813 4.35 17.77 44.38
N GLY A 814 5.14 18.85 44.52
CA GLY A 814 5.65 19.34 45.80
C GLY A 814 7.10 18.98 46.08
N THR A 815 7.72 19.70 46.99
CA THR A 815 9.10 19.49 47.45
C THR A 815 9.26 18.21 48.27
N ASN A 816 8.17 17.70 48.83
CA ASN A 816 8.03 16.39 49.46
C ASN A 816 6.72 15.79 48.95
N GLY A 817 6.73 14.53 48.61
CA GLY A 817 5.54 13.87 48.06
C GLY A 817 5.77 12.42 47.74
N SER A 818 4.74 11.82 47.17
CA SER A 818 4.79 10.44 46.69
C SER A 818 3.77 10.26 45.58
N VAL A 819 4.00 9.23 44.76
CA VAL A 819 3.06 8.76 43.74
C VAL A 819 2.99 7.24 43.78
N ASP A 820 1.78 6.70 43.70
CA ASP A 820 1.54 5.26 43.59
C ASP A 820 1.59 4.84 42.13
N VAL A 821 2.37 3.80 41.86
CA VAL A 821 2.52 3.23 40.52
C VAL A 821 2.02 1.78 40.53
N THR A 822 1.01 1.53 39.76
CA THR A 822 0.45 0.20 39.58
C THR A 822 1.02 -0.46 38.32
N VAL A 823 1.47 -1.70 38.42
CA VAL A 823 2.05 -2.50 37.34
C VAL A 823 1.41 -3.88 37.32
N THR A 824 1.41 -4.53 36.16
CA THR A 824 0.91 -5.90 36.03
C THR A 824 2.03 -6.82 35.55
N PRO A 825 2.55 -7.71 36.39
CA PRO A 825 3.60 -8.66 36.01
C PRO A 825 3.10 -9.72 35.01
N GLY A 826 3.92 -10.02 33.99
CA GLY A 826 3.65 -11.07 33.01
C GLY A 826 4.17 -12.47 33.40
N ALA A 827 4.83 -12.60 34.56
CA ALA A 827 5.35 -13.85 35.10
C ALA A 827 5.32 -13.85 36.63
N ASN A 828 5.35 -15.05 37.23
CA ASN A 828 5.49 -15.18 38.68
C ASN A 828 6.96 -15.01 39.12
N GLY A 829 7.18 -14.49 40.32
CA GLY A 829 8.50 -14.35 40.94
C GLY A 829 8.71 -12.96 41.54
N ASP A 830 9.91 -12.70 42.06
CA ASP A 830 10.24 -11.41 42.64
C ASP A 830 10.85 -10.49 41.57
N ILE A 831 10.30 -9.28 41.46
CA ILE A 831 10.83 -8.22 40.58
C ILE A 831 11.44 -7.16 41.46
N PRO A 832 12.78 -7.07 41.59
CA PRO A 832 13.43 -6.03 42.35
C PRO A 832 13.27 -4.68 41.63
N LEU A 833 12.93 -3.65 42.38
CA LEU A 833 12.84 -2.27 41.89
C LEU A 833 14.18 -1.57 42.13
N SER A 834 14.63 -0.80 41.13
CA SER A 834 15.79 0.07 41.26
C SER A 834 15.48 1.47 40.74
N THR A 835 16.09 2.48 41.35
CA THR A 835 15.88 3.88 40.96
C THR A 835 17.14 4.49 40.36
N THR A 836 16.95 5.38 39.41
CA THR A 836 17.88 6.47 39.11
C THR A 836 17.29 7.73 39.70
N GLY A 837 18.00 8.37 40.58
CA GLY A 837 17.46 9.46 41.39
C GLY A 837 16.96 10.65 40.57
N LEU A 838 16.16 11.53 41.22
CA LEU A 838 15.55 12.68 40.57
C LEU A 838 16.62 13.68 40.12
N THR A 839 16.64 14.00 38.84
CA THR A 839 17.51 15.00 38.19
C THR A 839 16.70 16.25 37.92
N GLU A 840 17.19 17.40 38.34
CA GLU A 840 16.58 18.71 38.07
C GLU A 840 16.69 19.04 36.58
N GLY A 841 15.59 19.47 35.96
CA GLY A 841 15.53 19.91 34.57
C GLY A 841 16.23 21.27 34.37
N THR A 842 16.91 21.41 33.27
CA THR A 842 17.58 22.65 32.85
C THR A 842 16.74 23.37 31.81
N LEU A 843 16.24 24.58 32.14
CA LEU A 843 15.63 25.46 31.15
C LEU A 843 16.72 25.96 30.20
N GLN A 844 16.57 25.76 28.91
CA GLN A 844 17.52 26.23 27.90
C GLN A 844 17.33 27.75 27.70
N PRO A 845 18.39 28.55 27.67
CA PRO A 845 18.28 29.97 27.45
C PRO A 845 17.94 30.29 26.00
N ASP A 846 17.17 31.34 25.75
CA ASP A 846 16.87 31.87 24.43
C ASP A 846 18.15 32.12 23.62
N PRO A 847 18.37 31.41 22.46
CA PRO A 847 19.56 31.59 21.63
C PRO A 847 19.62 32.99 21.01
N THR A 848 18.47 33.68 20.85
CA THR A 848 18.38 35.06 20.33
C THR A 848 18.62 36.11 21.39
N LYS A 849 18.58 35.74 22.68
CA LYS A 849 18.73 36.61 23.86
C LYS A 849 17.65 37.70 23.99
N ARG A 850 16.50 37.48 23.36
CA ARG A 850 15.37 38.41 23.46
C ARG A 850 14.49 38.12 24.67
N GLU A 851 14.31 36.82 24.97
CA GLU A 851 13.58 36.37 26.16
C GLU A 851 14.52 36.05 27.32
N LYS A 852 14.13 36.49 28.54
CA LYS A 852 14.93 36.22 29.75
C LYS A 852 14.37 35.07 30.57
N ASN A 853 13.07 34.85 30.49
CA ASN A 853 12.33 33.90 31.36
C ASN A 853 11.87 32.65 30.61
N HIS A 854 11.98 32.65 29.28
CA HIS A 854 11.57 31.57 28.38
C HIS A 854 12.73 31.14 27.48
N SER A 855 12.62 29.99 26.90
CA SER A 855 13.62 29.48 25.95
C SER A 855 13.56 30.18 24.61
N GLY A 856 12.42 30.74 24.23
CA GLY A 856 12.25 31.54 23.04
C GLY A 856 10.84 32.12 22.92
N SER A 857 10.62 32.94 21.90
CA SER A 857 9.31 33.44 21.50
C SER A 857 9.33 33.72 20.01
N GLY A 858 8.40 33.13 19.26
CA GLY A 858 8.36 33.20 17.79
C GLY A 858 6.97 33.23 17.23
N THR A 859 6.93 33.49 15.92
CA THR A 859 5.74 33.44 15.07
C THR A 859 5.88 32.30 14.04
N THR A 860 4.81 31.97 13.34
CA THR A 860 4.80 30.97 12.27
C THR A 860 6.01 31.11 11.34
N GLY A 861 6.77 30.04 11.18
CA GLY A 861 7.97 29.94 10.34
C GLY A 861 9.30 30.26 11.06
N ASP A 862 9.26 30.71 12.29
CA ASP A 862 10.49 30.93 13.10
C ASP A 862 11.07 29.59 13.56
N THR A 863 12.41 29.49 13.58
CA THR A 863 13.14 28.32 14.07
C THR A 863 14.21 28.74 15.08
N PHE A 864 14.32 27.99 16.20
CA PHE A 864 15.28 28.20 17.26
C PHE A 864 16.18 26.98 17.39
N SER A 865 17.50 27.17 17.45
CA SER A 865 18.46 26.07 17.54
C SER A 865 19.27 26.17 18.85
N TYR A 866 19.29 25.05 19.59
CA TYR A 866 20.01 24.91 20.86
C TYR A 866 21.09 23.86 20.75
N THR A 867 22.15 24.01 21.53
CA THR A 867 23.21 23.02 21.66
C THR A 867 23.19 22.44 23.06
N VAL A 868 22.81 21.15 23.16
CA VAL A 868 22.70 20.46 24.46
C VAL A 868 23.77 19.37 24.54
N LYS A 869 24.48 19.29 25.67
CA LYS A 869 25.43 18.22 25.93
C LYS A 869 24.79 17.14 26.79
N VAL A 870 24.75 15.91 26.29
CA VAL A 870 24.34 14.73 27.05
C VAL A 870 25.60 14.05 27.61
N PRO A 871 25.77 13.97 28.95
CA PRO A 871 26.94 13.39 29.60
C PRO A 871 27.08 11.88 29.37
N LYS A 872 28.30 11.35 29.58
CA LYS A 872 28.51 9.88 29.63
C LYS A 872 27.72 9.29 30.80
N ALA A 873 27.26 8.04 30.62
CA ALA A 873 26.49 7.29 31.59
C ALA A 873 25.08 7.84 31.89
N THR A 874 24.57 8.76 31.05
CA THR A 874 23.15 9.17 31.11
C THR A 874 22.27 7.93 30.85
N GLN A 875 21.39 7.66 31.81
CA GLN A 875 20.48 6.52 31.73
C GLN A 875 19.25 6.86 30.88
N TYR A 876 18.85 8.16 30.90
CA TYR A 876 17.70 8.66 30.18
C TYR A 876 17.87 10.16 29.91
N ALA A 877 17.65 10.60 28.70
CA ALA A 877 17.57 12.00 28.36
C ALA A 877 16.16 12.34 27.91
N ARG A 878 15.67 13.50 28.33
CA ARG A 878 14.42 14.07 27.85
C ARG A 878 14.68 15.49 27.35
N PHE A 879 14.05 15.82 26.24
CA PHE A 879 13.93 17.16 25.68
C PHE A 879 12.43 17.47 25.68
N ASP A 880 12.02 18.47 26.45
CA ASP A 880 10.64 18.76 26.80
C ASP A 880 10.33 20.18 26.39
N LEU A 881 9.48 20.35 25.40
CA LEU A 881 9.01 21.63 24.92
C LEU A 881 7.61 21.89 25.43
N ASP A 882 7.39 23.03 26.03
CA ASP A 882 6.12 23.46 26.66
C ASP A 882 5.83 24.89 26.22
N THR A 883 4.66 25.16 25.66
CA THR A 883 4.27 26.52 25.26
C THR A 883 3.25 27.12 26.21
N ILE A 884 3.20 28.47 26.23
CA ILE A 884 2.19 29.17 27.01
C ILE A 884 0.85 29.20 26.28
N ASP A 885 0.89 29.17 24.94
CA ASP A 885 -0.30 29.18 24.06
C ASP A 885 -0.55 27.79 23.51
N ASN A 886 -1.44 27.03 24.12
CA ASN A 886 -1.82 25.70 23.71
C ASN A 886 -2.59 25.65 22.36
N SER A 887 -2.84 26.79 21.73
CA SER A 887 -3.41 26.85 20.38
C SER A 887 -2.33 26.95 19.27
N ALA A 888 -1.06 27.13 19.66
CA ALA A 888 0.06 27.11 18.73
C ALA A 888 0.46 25.65 18.39
N ASP A 889 1.18 25.48 17.30
CA ASP A 889 1.74 24.21 16.84
C ASP A 889 3.25 24.40 16.70
N LEU A 890 4.02 23.69 17.51
CA LEU A 890 5.47 23.76 17.54
C LEU A 890 6.06 22.37 17.33
N ASP A 891 7.08 22.28 16.51
CA ASP A 891 7.82 21.03 16.24
C ASP A 891 9.15 20.98 16.99
N LEU A 892 9.51 19.80 17.50
CA LEU A 892 10.77 19.57 18.20
C LEU A 892 11.61 18.53 17.45
N THR A 893 12.81 18.93 16.98
CA THR A 893 13.78 18.01 16.38
C THR A 893 15.06 17.94 17.21
N VAL A 894 15.50 16.73 17.53
CA VAL A 894 16.70 16.46 18.33
C VAL A 894 17.70 15.68 17.50
N THR A 895 18.86 16.23 17.20
CA THR A 895 19.87 15.64 16.31
C THR A 895 21.20 15.43 17.05
N LEU A 896 21.67 14.17 17.14
CA LEU A 896 23.02 13.85 17.61
C LEU A 896 24.03 14.26 16.55
N LEU A 897 25.09 14.96 16.96
CA LEU A 897 26.17 15.40 16.08
C LEU A 897 27.47 14.61 16.35
N ASP A 898 28.25 14.38 15.30
CA ASP A 898 29.62 13.88 15.41
C ASP A 898 30.60 14.99 15.87
N ALA A 899 31.86 14.66 16.02
CA ALA A 899 32.89 15.62 16.44
C ALA A 899 33.15 16.76 15.41
N ALA A 900 32.75 16.57 14.15
CA ALA A 900 32.83 17.56 13.08
C ALA A 900 31.55 18.41 12.96
N GLY A 901 30.50 18.08 13.73
CA GLY A 901 29.22 18.78 13.71
C GLY A 901 28.22 18.23 12.68
N ASN A 902 28.50 17.09 12.07
CA ASN A 902 27.57 16.47 11.12
C ASN A 902 26.50 15.64 11.86
N PRO A 903 25.26 15.55 11.31
CA PRO A 903 24.22 14.71 11.84
C PRO A 903 24.59 13.22 11.86
N VAL A 904 24.38 12.53 12.97
CA VAL A 904 24.55 11.09 13.14
C VAL A 904 23.20 10.38 13.23
N SER A 905 22.30 10.90 14.03
CA SER A 905 20.94 10.39 14.23
C SER A 905 20.02 11.55 14.61
N SER A 906 18.74 11.47 14.20
CA SER A 906 17.74 12.48 14.53
C SER A 906 16.46 11.81 15.04
N TRP A 907 15.80 12.50 15.96
CA TRP A 907 14.49 12.17 16.53
C TRP A 907 13.62 13.40 16.44
N GLN A 908 12.36 13.23 16.14
CA GLN A 908 11.42 14.33 16.00
C GLN A 908 10.16 14.04 16.82
N SER A 909 9.58 15.08 17.37
CA SER A 909 8.23 15.15 17.88
C SER A 909 7.60 16.34 17.18
N ALA A 910 6.61 16.08 16.33
CA ALA A 910 5.97 17.05 15.43
C ALA A 910 4.50 16.65 15.30
N SER A 911 3.80 16.78 16.42
CA SER A 911 2.36 16.59 16.49
C SER A 911 1.66 17.94 16.25
N GLY A 912 0.38 17.96 15.93
CA GLY A 912 -0.38 19.23 15.85
C GLY A 912 -0.64 19.86 17.21
N SER A 913 0.25 19.67 18.21
CA SER A 913 0.14 20.20 19.55
C SER A 913 1.21 21.26 19.86
N ALA A 914 0.92 22.04 20.87
CA ALA A 914 1.81 23.10 21.35
C ALA A 914 3.01 22.55 22.15
N ASP A 915 2.85 21.35 22.73
CA ASP A 915 3.83 20.73 23.62
C ASP A 915 4.42 19.50 22.94
N GLU A 916 5.76 19.44 22.86
CA GLU A 916 6.48 18.37 22.19
C GLU A 916 7.54 17.75 23.08
N ARG A 917 7.78 16.44 22.94
CA ARG A 917 8.70 15.72 23.83
C ARG A 917 9.49 14.63 23.09
N VAL A 918 10.81 14.65 23.25
CA VAL A 918 11.70 13.56 22.81
C VAL A 918 12.35 12.89 24.01
N ASN A 919 12.17 11.58 24.14
CA ASN A 919 12.71 10.74 25.19
C ASN A 919 13.75 9.76 24.63
N LEU A 920 14.95 9.68 25.20
CA LEU A 920 16.03 8.80 24.78
C LEU A 920 16.47 7.91 25.94
N LEU A 921 16.24 6.61 25.86
CA LEU A 921 16.75 5.62 26.81
C LEU A 921 18.22 5.30 26.46
N ALA A 922 19.08 5.33 27.47
CA ALA A 922 20.53 5.10 27.32
C ALA A 922 21.14 5.86 26.12
N PRO A 923 20.98 7.19 26.05
CA PRO A 923 21.41 7.99 24.92
C PRO A 923 22.92 7.92 24.72
N VAL A 924 23.37 8.05 23.48
CA VAL A 924 24.78 8.21 23.17
C VAL A 924 25.29 9.54 23.78
N ALA A 925 26.37 9.48 24.55
CA ALA A 925 26.98 10.70 25.08
C ALA A 925 27.52 11.57 23.95
N GLY A 926 27.20 12.86 23.94
CA GLY A 926 27.63 13.71 22.84
C GLY A 926 27.00 15.09 22.85
N THR A 927 27.13 15.78 21.75
CA THR A 927 26.49 17.07 21.48
C THR A 927 25.24 16.83 20.65
N TYR A 928 24.13 17.36 21.12
CA TYR A 928 22.85 17.32 20.42
C TYR A 928 22.48 18.74 19.99
N ARG A 929 22.09 18.88 18.73
CA ARG A 929 21.38 20.05 18.24
C ARG A 929 19.89 19.82 18.46
N VAL A 930 19.26 20.76 19.12
CA VAL A 930 17.81 20.73 19.38
C VAL A 930 17.18 21.91 18.67
N GLU A 931 16.28 21.64 17.76
CA GLU A 931 15.62 22.64 16.93
C GLU A 931 14.13 22.67 17.29
N VAL A 932 13.64 23.90 17.62
CA VAL A 932 12.22 24.19 17.85
C VAL A 932 11.75 25.00 16.66
N ALA A 933 10.80 24.51 15.90
CA ALA A 933 10.15 25.22 14.81
C ALA A 933 8.74 25.64 15.25
N VAL A 934 8.39 26.92 15.07
CA VAL A 934 7.02 27.39 15.25
C VAL A 934 6.27 27.14 13.94
N PHE A 935 5.59 25.97 13.88
CA PHE A 935 4.88 25.57 12.66
C PHE A 935 3.67 26.45 12.42
N SER A 936 2.88 26.71 13.47
CA SER A 936 1.71 27.61 13.39
C SER A 936 1.48 28.31 14.73
N ALA A 937 1.38 29.63 14.70
CA ALA A 937 0.99 30.45 15.85
C ALA A 937 0.23 31.71 15.39
N ALA A 938 -0.96 31.91 15.93
CA ALA A 938 -1.81 33.07 15.58
C ALA A 938 -1.22 34.41 16.06
N ILE A 939 -0.43 34.36 17.13
CA ILE A 939 0.29 35.49 17.73
C ILE A 939 1.69 35.03 18.15
N PRO A 940 2.67 35.91 18.36
CA PRO A 940 3.95 35.49 18.91
C PRO A 940 3.78 34.69 20.19
N THR A 941 4.21 33.42 20.20
CA THR A 941 4.11 32.56 21.37
C THR A 941 5.46 32.35 22.04
N ALA A 942 5.47 32.41 23.39
CA ALA A 942 6.64 32.06 24.18
C ALA A 942 6.60 30.56 24.54
N PHE A 943 7.77 29.94 24.59
CA PHE A 943 7.93 28.52 24.92
C PHE A 943 9.12 28.25 25.81
N ASP A 944 9.06 27.17 26.60
CA ASP A 944 10.10 26.65 27.47
C ASP A 944 10.63 25.32 26.93
N LEU A 945 11.91 25.23 26.61
CA LEU A 945 12.61 23.99 26.32
C LEU A 945 13.38 23.55 27.57
N ARG A 946 12.92 22.46 28.21
CA ARG A 946 13.60 21.86 29.37
C ARG A 946 14.34 20.59 28.95
N THR A 947 15.55 20.41 29.42
CA THR A 947 16.35 19.24 29.13
C THR A 947 16.74 18.52 30.41
N TYR A 948 16.69 17.19 30.37
CA TYR A 948 17.05 16.32 31.48
C TYR A 948 18.11 15.32 31.04
N SER A 949 19.13 15.12 31.82
CA SER A 949 20.11 14.05 31.68
C SER A 949 20.15 13.26 32.99
N VAL A 950 19.32 12.20 33.05
CA VAL A 950 19.17 11.39 34.27
C VAL A 950 20.39 10.50 34.44
N LEU A 951 21.17 10.75 35.45
CA LEU A 951 22.38 10.00 35.83
C LEU A 951 22.15 9.23 37.13
N ASN A 952 23.00 8.24 37.42
CA ASN A 952 23.05 7.66 38.76
C ASN A 952 23.45 8.73 39.76
N GLY A 953 22.65 8.90 40.80
CA GLY A 953 22.75 9.99 41.79
C GLY A 953 21.54 10.91 41.71
N GLY A 954 21.65 12.17 42.08
CA GLY A 954 20.54 13.12 42.16
C GLY A 954 19.80 13.08 43.50
N ALA A 955 18.60 13.68 43.58
CA ALA A 955 17.76 13.62 44.75
C ALA A 955 17.22 12.21 45.01
N THR A 956 17.05 11.82 46.28
CA THR A 956 16.63 10.47 46.63
C THR A 956 15.18 10.20 46.22
N LEU A 957 14.98 9.12 45.46
CA LEU A 957 13.70 8.50 45.17
C LEU A 957 13.62 7.16 45.93
N THR A 958 12.65 7.03 46.84
CA THR A 958 12.48 5.85 47.71
C THR A 958 11.28 5.04 47.23
N LEU A 959 11.44 3.72 47.07
CA LEU A 959 10.40 2.79 46.63
C LEU A 959 9.91 1.92 47.76
N THR A 960 8.59 1.78 47.92
CA THR A 960 7.97 0.94 48.93
C THR A 960 6.80 0.17 48.33
N PRO A 961 6.86 -1.18 48.33
CA PRO A 961 8.00 -2.04 48.64
C PRO A 961 9.14 -1.94 47.59
N PRO A 962 10.40 -2.27 47.97
CA PRO A 962 11.52 -2.25 47.01
C PRO A 962 11.58 -3.50 46.09
N VAL A 963 10.71 -4.46 46.34
CA VAL A 963 10.55 -5.68 45.55
C VAL A 963 9.06 -5.97 45.38
N ILE A 964 8.64 -6.20 44.16
CA ILE A 964 7.29 -6.65 43.85
C ILE A 964 7.26 -8.17 43.92
N ALA A 965 6.46 -8.77 44.79
CA ALA A 965 6.15 -10.18 44.82
C ALA A 965 5.17 -10.49 43.68
N ALA A 966 5.71 -10.66 42.45
CA ALA A 966 4.92 -10.72 41.24
C ALA A 966 4.10 -12.01 41.12
N LYS A 967 2.83 -11.83 40.79
CA LYS A 967 1.93 -12.90 40.32
C LYS A 967 1.49 -12.54 38.90
N GLN A 968 1.64 -13.49 37.98
CA GLN A 968 1.29 -13.33 36.59
C GLN A 968 -0.15 -12.80 36.42
N GLY A 969 -0.33 -11.70 35.70
CA GLY A 969 -1.62 -11.09 35.43
C GLY A 969 -2.29 -10.40 36.62
N VAL A 970 -1.64 -10.32 37.78
CA VAL A 970 -2.20 -9.68 38.97
C VAL A 970 -1.52 -8.33 39.22
N ALA A 971 -2.30 -7.26 39.18
CA ALA A 971 -1.80 -5.92 39.46
C ALA A 971 -1.13 -5.83 40.82
N ALA A 972 0.00 -5.12 40.87
CA ALA A 972 0.74 -4.81 42.11
C ALA A 972 1.11 -3.32 42.10
N THR A 973 1.02 -2.69 43.26
CA THR A 973 1.29 -1.27 43.42
C THR A 973 2.52 -1.05 44.35
N TYR A 974 3.37 -0.12 43.97
CA TYR A 974 4.42 0.39 44.80
C TYR A 974 4.32 1.92 44.87
N THR A 975 4.80 2.50 45.96
CA THR A 975 4.85 3.95 46.15
C THR A 975 6.27 4.47 45.90
N ALA A 976 6.40 5.46 45.01
CA ALA A 976 7.63 6.20 44.78
C ALA A 976 7.56 7.54 45.56
N SER A 977 8.48 7.77 46.49
CA SER A 977 8.46 8.93 47.41
C SER A 977 9.73 9.77 47.31
N TRP A 978 9.60 11.08 47.48
CA TRP A 978 10.70 12.03 47.47
C TRP A 978 10.56 13.07 48.61
N ALA A 979 11.68 13.71 48.93
CA ALA A 979 11.71 14.76 49.96
C ALA A 979 12.83 15.75 49.68
N LYS A 980 12.64 16.98 50.20
CA LYS A 980 13.64 18.05 50.19
C LYS A 980 14.09 18.49 48.81
N LEU A 981 13.19 18.44 47.83
CA LEU A 981 13.45 19.04 46.52
C LEU A 981 13.46 20.57 46.61
N LYS A 982 14.17 21.21 45.67
CA LYS A 982 14.12 22.67 45.58
C LYS A 982 12.74 23.13 45.13
N PRO A 983 12.19 24.22 45.68
CA PRO A 983 10.96 24.80 45.17
C PRO A 983 11.15 25.39 43.77
N PHE A 984 10.05 25.52 43.02
CA PHE A 984 10.02 26.10 41.66
C PHE A 984 10.93 25.38 40.64
N SER A 985 11.02 24.07 40.74
CA SER A 985 11.85 23.23 39.87
C SER A 985 11.06 22.03 39.36
N SER A 986 11.48 21.48 38.21
CA SER A 986 10.96 20.22 37.67
C SER A 986 12.06 19.17 37.77
N TYR A 987 11.68 17.94 38.09
CA TYR A 987 12.61 16.82 38.27
C TYR A 987 12.12 15.60 37.52
N LEU A 988 13.07 14.80 37.03
CA LEU A 988 12.84 13.53 36.31
C LEU A 988 13.70 12.45 36.94
N GLY A 989 13.08 11.32 37.29
CA GLY A 989 13.74 10.10 37.73
C GLY A 989 13.23 8.87 37.00
N LEU A 990 13.86 7.72 37.18
CA LEU A 990 13.44 6.44 36.62
C LEU A 990 13.27 5.38 37.69
N VAL A 991 12.24 4.56 37.55
CA VAL A 991 12.10 3.27 38.23
C VAL A 991 12.26 2.16 37.20
N LYS A 992 13.15 1.20 37.43
CA LYS A 992 13.42 0.03 36.59
C LYS A 992 12.94 -1.24 37.29
N TYR A 993 12.39 -2.17 36.50
CA TYR A 993 11.79 -3.42 36.96
C TYR A 993 12.73 -4.60 36.68
N GLY A 994 13.66 -4.84 37.60
CA GLY A 994 14.64 -5.93 37.46
C GLY A 994 15.41 -5.87 36.12
N ALA A 995 15.49 -7.02 35.44
CA ALA A 995 16.14 -7.17 34.15
C ALA A 995 15.16 -7.13 32.96
N THR A 996 13.91 -6.67 33.15
CA THR A 996 12.87 -6.67 32.11
C THR A 996 13.13 -5.67 30.97
N GLY A 997 14.00 -4.68 31.18
CA GLY A 997 14.18 -3.59 30.23
C GLY A 997 13.10 -2.51 30.30
N VAL A 998 12.03 -2.72 31.07
CA VAL A 998 10.91 -1.78 31.27
C VAL A 998 11.26 -0.79 32.39
N TYR A 999 10.78 0.42 32.26
CA TYR A 999 10.94 1.50 33.24
C TYR A 999 9.69 2.39 33.31
N THR A 1000 9.53 3.08 34.44
CA THR A 1000 8.58 4.18 34.60
C THR A 1000 9.36 5.46 34.89
N ALA A 1001 9.11 6.53 34.16
CA ALA A 1001 9.63 7.86 34.43
C ALA A 1001 8.81 8.47 35.56
N ILE A 1002 9.49 9.06 36.55
CA ILE A 1002 8.83 9.79 37.65
C ILE A 1002 9.07 11.29 37.47
N ASP A 1003 8.01 11.98 37.12
CA ASP A 1003 7.97 13.42 36.88
C ASP A 1003 7.53 14.13 38.16
N VAL A 1004 8.33 15.08 38.68
CA VAL A 1004 7.98 15.84 39.88
C VAL A 1004 8.11 17.34 39.63
N THR A 1005 7.00 18.06 39.85
CA THR A 1005 6.95 19.51 39.76
C THR A 1005 6.80 20.12 41.15
N THR A 1006 7.67 21.05 41.48
CA THR A 1006 7.71 21.68 42.85
C THR A 1006 7.18 23.12 42.87
N THR A 1007 6.45 23.55 41.85
CA THR A 1007 5.85 24.89 41.75
C THR A 1007 4.52 24.96 42.51
N ASP A 1008 4.26 26.01 43.28
CA ASP A 1008 2.97 26.23 43.95
C ASP A 1008 1.84 26.71 43.01
N ARG A 1009 2.10 26.83 41.72
CA ARG A 1009 1.07 27.16 40.74
C ARG A 1009 0.55 25.87 40.12
N MET A 1010 -0.69 25.52 40.43
CA MET A 1010 -1.46 24.57 39.62
C MET A 1010 -1.51 25.10 38.19
N ARG A 1011 -0.70 24.54 37.31
CA ARG A 1011 -1.05 24.44 35.89
C ARG A 1011 -1.99 23.24 35.78
N PRO A 1012 -3.12 23.35 35.10
CA PRO A 1012 -3.85 22.17 34.68
C PRO A 1012 -3.01 21.53 33.55
N ASP A 1013 -2.07 20.67 33.94
CA ASP A 1013 -1.42 19.79 32.97
C ASP A 1013 -2.48 18.80 32.49
N THR A 1014 -2.96 18.99 31.28
CA THR A 1014 -3.53 17.88 30.52
C THR A 1014 -2.41 16.85 30.38
N PRO A 1015 -2.65 15.58 30.71
CA PRO A 1015 -1.63 14.56 30.53
C PRO A 1015 -1.29 14.50 29.05
N VAL A 1016 -0.05 14.88 28.68
CA VAL A 1016 0.51 14.54 27.39
C VAL A 1016 0.64 13.03 27.41
N ASN A 1017 -0.25 12.35 26.70
CA ASN A 1017 -0.14 10.91 26.54
C ASN A 1017 1.18 10.57 25.84
N PRO A 1018 1.88 9.53 26.32
CA PRO A 1018 3.16 9.09 25.78
C PRO A 1018 3.05 8.60 24.34
#